data_8d5a82ca67f3c144f37ff4670474dd82
#
_entry.id   8d5a82ca67f3c144f37ff4670474dd82
#
_cell.length_a   1.000
_cell.length_b   1.000
_cell.length_c   1.000
_cell.angle_alpha   90.00
_cell.angle_beta   90.00
_cell.angle_gamma   90.00
#
_symmetry.space_group_name_H-M   'P 1'
#
loop_
_entity.id
_entity.type
_entity.pdbx_description
1 polymer ?
#
loop_
_entity_poly.entity_id
_entity_poly.type
_entity_poly.pdbx_seq_one_letter_code
_entity_poly.pdbx_strand_id
1 'polypeptide(L)'
;IDNGAGPSFANGAPLAPSASAPFDFHTEFAVGQAAVPKAHPAITLMLLERGKAPFIPGQLVFGRDPARSNIAIHHPNVSSHHATFSLNPLTVTDHNSTSGTWLNQQRIPPSQPQTLDPRGFVALGPVAVPVDLVLRLAGIFGAGAGAPAAGMGAAPPGTALAPQHPGEPSPSADRATPRPKHKTVVGQIRMADSNASSTKSIGRTPDNDIQIPHPQVSSRHALLHVSAGQLFIEDKGSANGTYVRGQRIPANQRVPVQNGEKVLIGPMPLLLQSAGGEVAVVVEDAAHWEGRPLYEIEAWDLLMQVPDRDNPGELKTLLDHVSFKALPGDLIALMGPSGAGKTTLLLTLNGYLPPSAGQVRINGEDLYAIYDALRGSIGYVPQDDIVHPELTVWEAVRYSAKFRLPPDYSEEEIERRVQITLAQLGLENVAHLQIGKPEKKILSGGQRKRVNIAMELVTDPVIMFLDEPTSGLAADDTAALVQLLAELAKQTGKTIITTIHQPAKEEFEKFNLALILGPGGLLTFYGSPKDGYRFFGSWLERQGKPNTVDNPRDMFDMLNLRERPIFDAMRAQNPNAPRYAARAQAAREWNSEYLNPQNPTFQKMFSGRRAVGTPTEARGVPGGRGETSGQFWLLFSRYFKIKMRDVGGTAIMLLQAPIIGGLLALVFGGQKDAIPYWCLGALQELARKSGGVGDGLTQTLNSMQTTPDHAGSIFFVVVAAVWFGTSNAAREIVSERAIYMRERMVNLGLFNYVFSKFLLLSLFCVVQCAVLLTIVFFSLGYSGGIVAFGISLATLTVTAMNSVAIGLFLSTLVGSGEAAMALTPIALIPQVVLGGLMVPMTTNSLLQIPMLLMPARWGFQGVVAQERLAILNDAAWVIDIKKPDLTSVENFITAGKFRCAEAQIASSDFMGAWGFTNYNVPWLPPVILGVMMLVTLMVILIVLKRRDAI
;
A
#
# COMPACT_ATOMS: atom_id res chain seq x y z
N ILE A 1 24.45 21.82 -1.39
CA ILE A 1 24.21 22.55 -2.66
C ILE A 1 22.82 22.18 -3.14
N ASP A 2 21.98 23.17 -3.38
CA ASP A 2 20.67 22.96 -4.01
C ASP A 2 20.87 22.64 -5.49
N ASN A 3 20.37 21.49 -5.96
CA ASN A 3 20.49 21.06 -7.35
C ASN A 3 19.27 21.45 -8.21
N GLY A 4 18.36 22.28 -7.70
CA GLY A 4 17.18 22.78 -8.40
C GLY A 4 16.04 21.78 -8.59
N ALA A 5 16.09 20.58 -7.99
CA ALA A 5 15.03 19.59 -8.10
C ALA A 5 13.82 19.85 -7.18
N GLY A 6 13.98 20.81 -6.22
CA GLY A 6 12.94 21.26 -5.29
C GLY A 6 13.51 22.33 -4.35
N PRO A 7 12.66 23.08 -3.63
CA PRO A 7 13.15 24.13 -2.75
C PRO A 7 13.92 23.51 -1.56
N SER A 8 15.17 23.98 -1.37
CA SER A 8 15.99 23.65 -0.21
C SER A 8 16.11 24.88 0.69
N PHE A 9 16.17 24.66 1.99
CA PHE A 9 16.22 25.73 2.99
C PHE A 9 17.40 25.54 3.93
N ALA A 10 18.01 26.61 4.34
CA ALA A 10 19.00 26.65 5.41
C ALA A 10 18.56 27.67 6.47
N ASN A 11 18.39 27.24 7.71
CA ASN A 11 17.87 28.07 8.82
C ASN A 11 16.54 28.76 8.46
N GLY A 12 15.64 28.06 7.77
CA GLY A 12 14.36 28.61 7.32
C GLY A 12 14.40 29.52 6.10
N ALA A 13 15.59 29.91 5.60
CA ALA A 13 15.74 30.69 4.40
C ALA A 13 15.91 29.81 3.16
N PRO A 14 15.19 30.09 2.06
CA PRO A 14 15.31 29.29 0.85
C PRO A 14 16.69 29.48 0.20
N LEU A 15 17.29 28.40 -0.24
CA LEU A 15 18.52 28.39 -1.04
C LEU A 15 18.17 28.62 -2.50
N ALA A 16 18.91 29.49 -3.18
CA ALA A 16 18.79 29.62 -4.63
C ALA A 16 19.31 28.34 -5.33
N PRO A 17 18.79 27.98 -6.51
CA PRO A 17 19.28 26.84 -7.27
C PRO A 17 20.80 26.91 -7.48
N SER A 18 21.49 25.83 -7.20
CA SER A 18 22.96 25.70 -7.21
C SER A 18 23.71 26.51 -6.13
N ALA A 19 23.00 27.19 -5.24
CA ALA A 19 23.63 27.82 -4.07
C ALA A 19 24.05 26.78 -3.03
N SER A 20 25.13 27.06 -2.30
CA SER A 20 25.59 26.23 -1.20
C SER A 20 25.50 26.99 0.12
N ALA A 21 25.04 26.32 1.17
CA ALA A 21 25.12 26.80 2.54
C ALA A 21 26.10 25.94 3.35
N PRO A 22 26.86 26.55 4.30
CA PRO A 22 27.72 25.76 5.18
C PRO A 22 26.85 24.80 6.03
N PHE A 23 27.29 23.57 6.15
CA PHE A 23 26.69 22.59 7.02
C PHE A 23 27.45 22.62 8.36
N ASP A 24 26.91 23.32 9.32
CA ASP A 24 27.44 23.39 10.66
C ASP A 24 26.43 22.94 11.72
N PHE A 25 26.84 22.91 12.99
CA PHE A 25 26.01 22.47 14.11
C PHE A 25 24.75 23.32 14.35
N HIS A 26 24.75 24.55 13.86
CA HIS A 26 23.70 25.52 14.08
C HIS A 26 22.77 25.65 12.86
N THR A 27 23.18 25.08 11.71
CA THR A 27 22.42 25.20 10.49
C THR A 27 21.36 24.09 10.40
N GLU A 28 20.10 24.50 10.30
CA GLU A 28 18.97 23.61 10.03
C GLU A 28 18.72 23.52 8.52
N PHE A 29 18.69 22.31 8.00
CA PHE A 29 18.40 22.06 6.60
C PHE A 29 17.03 21.43 6.42
N ALA A 30 16.32 21.88 5.39
CA ALA A 30 15.12 21.24 4.94
C ALA A 30 15.12 21.10 3.42
N VAL A 31 14.53 20.04 2.92
CA VAL A 31 14.26 19.80 1.49
C VAL A 31 12.75 19.70 1.32
N GLY A 32 12.17 20.68 0.63
CA GLY A 32 10.72 20.84 0.62
C GLY A 32 10.19 21.17 2.01
N GLN A 33 9.27 20.37 2.53
CA GLN A 33 8.72 20.49 3.89
C GLN A 33 9.40 19.58 4.90
N ALA A 34 10.38 18.76 4.48
CA ALA A 34 11.07 17.80 5.34
C ALA A 34 12.35 18.42 5.92
N ALA A 35 12.39 18.59 7.24
CA ALA A 35 13.62 18.94 7.94
C ALA A 35 14.60 17.75 7.92
N VAL A 36 15.87 18.04 7.65
CA VAL A 36 16.94 17.04 7.65
C VAL A 36 17.59 17.01 9.03
N PRO A 37 17.44 15.93 9.83
CA PRO A 37 18.07 15.85 11.14
C PRO A 37 19.59 15.91 11.05
N LYS A 38 20.24 16.72 11.88
CA LYS A 38 21.70 16.96 11.88
C LYS A 38 22.54 15.70 12.07
N ALA A 39 22.01 14.72 12.79
CA ALA A 39 22.70 13.45 13.11
C ALA A 39 22.03 12.24 12.45
N HIS A 40 21.41 12.42 11.26
CA HIS A 40 20.79 11.27 10.60
C HIS A 40 21.87 10.29 10.11
N PRO A 41 21.88 9.03 10.56
CA PRO A 41 22.92 8.05 10.22
C PRO A 41 23.12 7.88 8.70
N ALA A 42 22.06 8.02 7.90
CA ALA A 42 22.14 7.91 6.45
C ALA A 42 23.00 9.03 5.82
N ILE A 43 22.95 10.26 6.33
CA ILE A 43 23.78 11.38 5.83
C ILE A 43 25.23 11.11 6.18
N THR A 44 25.49 10.68 7.41
CA THR A 44 26.83 10.30 7.83
C THR A 44 27.38 9.16 6.99
N LEU A 45 26.58 8.10 6.77
CA LEU A 45 26.97 6.95 5.94
C LEU A 45 27.27 7.31 4.50
N MET A 46 26.57 8.28 3.90
CA MET A 46 26.84 8.75 2.53
C MET A 46 28.20 9.46 2.41
N LEU A 47 28.73 9.99 3.48
CA LEU A 47 30.03 10.67 3.51
C LEU A 47 31.18 9.74 3.88
N LEU A 48 30.89 8.51 4.31
CA LEU A 48 31.92 7.57 4.79
C LEU A 48 32.38 6.64 3.68
N GLU A 49 33.68 6.44 3.60
CA GLU A 49 34.32 5.41 2.78
C GLU A 49 35.32 4.61 3.62
N ARG A 50 35.49 3.33 3.32
CA ARG A 50 36.51 2.50 3.95
C ARG A 50 37.88 2.98 3.56
N GLY A 51 38.67 3.45 4.56
CA GLY A 51 40.05 3.86 4.36
C GLY A 51 41.00 2.68 4.25
N LYS A 52 42.24 2.99 3.90
CA LYS A 52 43.35 2.05 3.68
C LYS A 52 44.33 1.97 4.84
N ALA A 53 44.18 2.81 5.88
CA ALA A 53 45.06 2.77 7.04
C ALA A 53 44.95 1.42 7.78
N PRO A 54 46.06 0.89 8.30
CA PRO A 54 46.05 -0.38 9.06
C PRO A 54 45.12 -0.24 10.26
N PHE A 55 44.25 -1.24 10.46
CA PHE A 55 43.36 -1.27 11.61
C PHE A 55 44.14 -1.76 12.86
N ILE A 56 44.11 -0.95 13.88
CA ILE A 56 44.64 -1.30 15.21
C ILE A 56 43.43 -1.76 16.04
N PRO A 57 43.42 -3.02 16.57
CA PRO A 57 42.33 -3.49 17.40
C PRO A 57 42.03 -2.54 18.56
N GLY A 58 40.77 -2.14 18.66
CA GLY A 58 40.30 -1.21 19.68
C GLY A 58 40.42 0.27 19.33
N GLN A 59 40.86 0.61 18.13
CA GLN A 59 40.96 2.01 17.65
C GLN A 59 40.44 2.17 16.25
N LEU A 60 39.69 3.24 16.02
CA LEU A 60 39.19 3.64 14.72
C LEU A 60 39.61 5.08 14.41
N VAL A 61 40.33 5.26 13.33
CA VAL A 61 40.82 6.58 12.87
C VAL A 61 39.91 7.14 11.81
N PHE A 62 39.41 8.33 12.03
CA PHE A 62 38.57 9.09 11.12
C PHE A 62 39.32 10.29 10.54
N GLY A 63 39.16 10.53 9.23
CA GLY A 63 39.76 11.69 8.58
C GLY A 63 39.38 11.75 7.09
N ARG A 64 39.77 12.80 6.38
CA ARG A 64 39.44 12.96 4.97
C ARG A 64 40.34 12.14 4.05
N ASP A 65 41.56 11.83 4.48
CA ASP A 65 42.53 11.08 3.66
C ASP A 65 42.36 9.57 3.85
N PRO A 66 41.92 8.83 2.81
CA PRO A 66 41.73 7.38 2.90
C PRO A 66 43.02 6.62 3.21
N ALA A 67 44.20 7.17 2.90
CA ALA A 67 45.47 6.50 3.16
C ALA A 67 45.86 6.56 4.66
N ARG A 68 45.36 7.54 5.40
CA ARG A 68 45.70 7.82 6.80
C ARG A 68 44.56 7.52 7.78
N SER A 69 43.40 7.09 7.30
CA SER A 69 42.23 6.83 8.10
C SER A 69 41.70 5.43 7.88
N ASN A 70 41.09 4.83 8.91
CA ASN A 70 40.32 3.59 8.75
C ASN A 70 38.96 3.87 8.13
N ILE A 71 38.41 5.05 8.44
CA ILE A 71 37.16 5.58 7.89
C ILE A 71 37.46 6.94 7.29
N ALA A 72 37.34 7.07 5.97
CA ALA A 72 37.48 8.32 5.27
C ALA A 72 36.14 9.05 5.23
N ILE A 73 36.14 10.36 5.47
CA ILE A 73 34.99 11.24 5.43
C ILE A 73 35.16 12.19 4.25
N HIS A 74 34.35 12.06 3.23
CA HIS A 74 34.35 12.91 2.05
C HIS A 74 33.77 14.29 2.31
N HIS A 75 34.43 15.09 3.14
CA HIS A 75 34.02 16.46 3.41
C HIS A 75 35.24 17.41 3.49
N PRO A 76 35.22 18.57 2.77
CA PRO A 76 36.39 19.46 2.68
C PRO A 76 36.83 20.03 4.03
N ASN A 77 35.91 20.18 4.96
CA ASN A 77 36.19 20.73 6.31
C ASN A 77 36.58 19.65 7.33
N VAL A 78 36.76 18.40 6.93
CA VAL A 78 37.33 17.34 7.75
C VAL A 78 38.83 17.28 7.48
N SER A 79 39.67 17.28 8.50
CA SER A 79 41.12 17.17 8.36
C SER A 79 41.56 15.83 7.83
N SER A 80 42.69 15.73 7.13
CA SER A 80 43.21 14.46 6.57
C SER A 80 43.35 13.35 7.62
N HIS A 81 43.73 13.69 8.81
CA HIS A 81 43.75 12.85 10.03
C HIS A 81 43.01 13.65 11.10
N HIS A 82 41.74 13.34 11.41
CA HIS A 82 40.89 14.22 12.20
C HIS A 82 40.80 13.80 13.66
N ALA A 83 40.33 12.60 13.92
CA ALA A 83 40.17 12.09 15.28
C ALA A 83 40.31 10.56 15.33
N THR A 84 40.71 10.06 16.49
CA THR A 84 40.76 8.63 16.79
C THR A 84 39.74 8.31 17.87
N PHE A 85 38.96 7.32 17.63
CA PHE A 85 38.07 6.71 18.60
C PHE A 85 38.71 5.47 19.19
N SER A 86 38.87 5.45 20.51
CA SER A 86 39.33 4.28 21.28
C SER A 86 38.10 3.60 21.87
N LEU A 87 38.03 2.26 21.79
CA LEU A 87 36.86 1.49 22.16
C LEU A 87 36.91 0.99 23.61
N ASN A 88 38.10 0.93 24.19
CA ASN A 88 38.29 0.49 25.57
C ASN A 88 39.46 1.27 26.25
N PRO A 89 39.19 2.32 27.06
CA PRO A 89 37.86 2.92 27.29
C PRO A 89 37.32 3.64 26.06
N LEU A 90 35.96 3.80 26.00
CA LEU A 90 35.31 4.45 24.91
C LEU A 90 35.56 5.96 24.95
N THR A 91 36.47 6.42 24.11
CA THR A 91 36.93 7.84 24.09
C THR A 91 37.16 8.31 22.67
N VAL A 92 37.16 9.63 22.49
CA VAL A 92 37.57 10.30 21.23
C VAL A 92 38.72 11.26 21.51
N THR A 93 39.71 11.25 20.64
CA THR A 93 40.88 12.17 20.70
C THR A 93 40.97 12.93 19.38
N ASP A 94 40.96 14.27 19.47
CA ASP A 94 41.16 15.17 18.31
C ASP A 94 42.63 15.27 17.96
N HIS A 95 43.00 15.12 16.70
CA HIS A 95 44.39 15.26 16.23
C HIS A 95 44.73 16.65 15.74
N ASN A 96 44.40 17.67 16.52
CA ASN A 96 44.57 19.07 16.18
C ASN A 96 43.89 19.42 14.85
N SER A 97 42.69 18.99 14.70
CA SER A 97 41.94 19.18 13.47
C SER A 97 41.56 20.66 13.27
N THR A 98 41.56 21.10 11.99
CA THR A 98 41.31 22.49 11.64
C THR A 98 39.91 22.96 12.08
N SER A 99 38.91 22.15 11.84
CA SER A 99 37.50 22.47 12.19
C SER A 99 37.12 22.02 13.60
N GLY A 100 37.99 21.28 14.31
CA GLY A 100 37.79 20.77 15.66
C GLY A 100 36.87 19.54 15.72
N THR A 101 37.04 18.76 16.76
CA THR A 101 36.10 17.71 17.17
C THR A 101 35.22 18.24 18.29
N TRP A 102 33.91 18.00 18.21
CA TRP A 102 32.93 18.58 19.13
C TRP A 102 32.12 17.45 19.82
N LEU A 103 31.96 17.61 21.13
CA LEU A 103 31.18 16.72 21.98
C LEU A 103 30.17 17.55 22.77
N ASN A 104 28.85 17.23 22.64
CA ASN A 104 27.78 17.99 23.32
C ASN A 104 27.89 19.53 23.08
N GLN A 105 28.14 19.92 21.85
CA GLN A 105 28.30 21.32 21.40
C GLN A 105 29.55 22.07 21.97
N GLN A 106 30.43 21.37 22.64
CA GLN A 106 31.70 21.92 23.11
C GLN A 106 32.85 21.31 22.30
N ARG A 107 33.80 22.19 21.87
CA ARG A 107 35.00 21.73 21.19
C ARG A 107 35.93 21.06 22.19
N ILE A 108 36.35 19.84 21.90
CA ILE A 108 37.29 19.13 22.78
C ILE A 108 38.71 19.64 22.59
N PRO A 109 39.54 19.65 23.65
CA PRO A 109 40.93 20.01 23.55
C PRO A 109 41.69 19.04 22.63
N PRO A 110 42.56 19.51 21.73
CA PRO A 110 43.39 18.64 20.91
C PRO A 110 44.28 17.71 21.73
N SER A 111 44.47 16.50 21.25
CA SER A 111 45.35 15.48 21.84
C SER A 111 44.95 15.00 23.25
N GLN A 112 43.76 15.36 23.73
CA GLN A 112 43.25 14.90 25.02
C GLN A 112 42.07 13.96 24.77
N PRO A 113 42.09 12.71 25.29
CA PRO A 113 40.97 11.79 25.14
C PRO A 113 39.78 12.25 26.00
N GLN A 114 38.60 12.31 25.38
CA GLN A 114 37.31 12.59 26.03
C GLN A 114 36.41 11.37 26.02
N THR A 115 35.81 11.06 27.16
CA THR A 115 34.91 9.92 27.31
C THR A 115 33.60 10.18 26.52
N LEU A 116 33.13 9.14 25.85
CA LEU A 116 31.96 9.17 25.03
C LEU A 116 30.78 8.45 25.68
N ASP A 117 29.59 9.01 25.54
CA ASP A 117 28.34 8.31 25.78
C ASP A 117 28.04 7.42 24.57
N PRO A 118 27.81 6.10 24.73
CA PRO A 118 27.45 5.20 23.63
C PRO A 118 26.22 5.64 22.84
N ARG A 119 25.33 6.42 23.43
CA ARG A 119 24.11 6.97 22.81
C ARG A 119 24.27 8.39 22.28
N GLY A 120 25.44 8.98 22.47
CA GLY A 120 25.74 10.33 22.01
C GLY A 120 26.18 10.38 20.57
N PHE A 121 26.60 11.57 20.15
CA PHE A 121 27.24 11.79 18.88
C PHE A 121 28.46 12.70 19.03
N VAL A 122 29.39 12.55 18.12
CA VAL A 122 30.61 13.37 18.02
C VAL A 122 30.59 14.09 16.68
N ALA A 123 30.83 15.37 16.64
CA ALA A 123 31.00 16.06 15.38
C ALA A 123 32.46 16.21 15.02
N LEU A 124 32.82 15.76 13.83
CA LEU A 124 34.15 15.92 13.22
C LEU A 124 34.08 17.07 12.23
N GLY A 125 34.38 18.29 12.71
CA GLY A 125 34.03 19.51 11.99
C GLY A 125 32.49 19.57 11.78
N PRO A 126 31.98 19.69 10.54
CA PRO A 126 30.57 19.79 10.28
C PRO A 126 29.85 18.40 10.18
N VAL A 127 30.55 17.30 10.31
CA VAL A 127 30.00 15.95 10.16
C VAL A 127 29.72 15.33 11.53
N ALA A 128 28.42 15.12 11.82
CA ALA A 128 28.00 14.45 13.04
C ALA A 128 28.07 12.92 12.88
N VAL A 129 28.85 12.28 13.75
CA VAL A 129 29.05 10.83 13.77
C VAL A 129 28.41 10.27 15.03
N PRO A 130 27.31 9.48 14.92
CA PRO A 130 26.77 8.78 16.08
C PRO A 130 27.76 7.77 16.67
N VAL A 131 27.88 7.74 18.00
CA VAL A 131 28.82 6.84 18.66
C VAL A 131 28.44 5.36 18.46
N ASP A 132 27.16 5.04 18.37
CA ASP A 132 26.69 3.69 18.04
C ASP A 132 27.14 3.23 16.65
N LEU A 133 27.23 4.15 15.67
CA LEU A 133 27.79 3.86 14.37
C LEU A 133 29.27 3.52 14.44
N VAL A 134 30.05 4.26 15.27
CA VAL A 134 31.46 3.95 15.49
C VAL A 134 31.65 2.56 16.09
N LEU A 135 30.79 2.17 17.03
CA LEU A 135 30.83 0.85 17.66
C LEU A 135 30.51 -0.25 16.65
N ARG A 136 29.53 -0.05 15.77
CA ARG A 136 29.19 -1.00 14.70
C ARG A 136 30.32 -1.12 13.66
N LEU A 137 30.89 -0.02 13.23
CA LEU A 137 32.03 -0.02 12.31
C LEU A 137 33.22 -0.77 12.91
N ALA A 138 33.48 -0.61 14.19
CA ALA A 138 34.54 -1.33 14.90
C ALA A 138 34.32 -2.85 14.89
N GLY A 139 33.09 -3.31 15.03
CA GLY A 139 32.74 -4.74 14.89
C GLY A 139 33.02 -5.30 13.51
N ILE A 140 32.77 -4.52 12.46
CA ILE A 140 33.04 -4.91 11.06
C ILE A 140 34.55 -5.03 10.79
N PHE A 141 35.34 -4.10 11.32
CA PHE A 141 36.82 -4.13 11.19
C PHE A 141 37.47 -5.25 12.01
N GLY A 142 36.86 -5.63 13.19
CA GLY A 142 37.35 -6.71 14.04
C GLY A 142 37.06 -8.13 13.52
N ALA A 143 36.02 -8.30 12.70
CA ALA A 143 35.64 -9.60 12.15
C ALA A 143 36.51 -10.07 10.95
N GLY A 144 37.39 -9.24 10.45
CA GLY A 144 38.20 -9.53 9.22
C GLY A 144 39.60 -10.07 9.49
N ALA A 145 40.05 -10.27 10.72
CA ALA A 145 41.34 -10.89 11.05
C ALA A 145 41.09 -12.29 11.62
N GLY A 146 41.50 -13.31 10.85
CA GLY A 146 41.28 -14.73 11.13
C GLY A 146 41.62 -15.15 12.56
N ALA A 147 40.75 -15.88 13.15
CA ALA A 147 40.94 -16.53 14.43
C ALA A 147 41.80 -17.82 14.28
N PRO A 148 42.83 -18.04 15.12
CA PRO A 148 43.22 -19.38 15.44
C PRO A 148 42.45 -19.87 16.67
N ALA A 149 41.92 -21.10 16.57
CA ALA A 149 41.36 -21.80 17.68
C ALA A 149 42.45 -22.09 18.75
N ALA A 150 42.19 -21.74 20.00
CA ALA A 150 42.78 -22.45 21.16
C ALA A 150 42.19 -21.97 22.50
N GLY A 151 41.80 -22.93 23.31
CA GLY A 151 42.11 -22.94 24.70
C GLY A 151 41.14 -22.34 25.70
N MET A 152 40.48 -23.24 26.40
CA MET A 152 39.84 -23.01 27.71
C MET A 152 40.80 -22.31 28.68
N GLY A 153 40.36 -21.20 29.28
CA GLY A 153 41.11 -20.58 30.36
C GLY A 153 40.30 -19.51 31.06
N ALA A 154 39.89 -19.82 32.28
CA ALA A 154 39.50 -18.96 33.40
C ALA A 154 38.96 -17.53 33.15
N ALA A 155 37.76 -17.31 33.57
CA ALA A 155 37.11 -16.00 33.67
C ALA A 155 37.87 -15.04 34.60
N PRO A 156 38.09 -13.77 34.19
CA PRO A 156 38.46 -12.72 35.10
C PRO A 156 37.25 -12.16 35.84
N PRO A 157 37.37 -11.78 37.12
CA PRO A 157 36.28 -11.18 37.87
C PRO A 157 36.07 -9.72 37.49
N GLY A 158 34.81 -9.33 37.30
CA GLY A 158 34.39 -7.95 37.40
C GLY A 158 34.27 -7.16 36.09
N THR A 159 33.40 -7.53 35.20
CA THR A 159 32.78 -6.61 34.26
C THR A 159 31.54 -6.03 34.90
N ALA A 160 31.61 -4.71 35.13
CA ALA A 160 30.41 -3.93 35.50
C ALA A 160 29.30 -4.18 34.47
N LEU A 161 28.19 -4.64 34.98
CA LEU A 161 26.96 -4.86 34.23
C LEU A 161 26.59 -3.59 33.46
N ALA A 162 26.52 -3.68 32.14
CA ALA A 162 25.82 -2.70 31.35
C ALA A 162 24.40 -2.55 31.93
N PRO A 163 23.87 -1.32 32.02
CA PRO A 163 22.52 -1.12 32.53
C PRO A 163 21.56 -1.98 31.71
N GLN A 164 20.94 -2.93 32.39
CA GLN A 164 19.94 -3.80 31.81
C GLN A 164 18.73 -2.94 31.48
N HIS A 165 18.31 -2.97 30.22
CA HIS A 165 17.01 -2.42 29.85
C HIS A 165 15.94 -3.17 30.67
N PRO A 166 15.15 -2.49 31.51
CA PRO A 166 14.02 -3.13 32.16
C PRO A 166 13.01 -3.46 31.07
N GLY A 167 12.75 -4.72 30.79
CA GLY A 167 11.66 -5.13 29.94
C GLY A 167 11.95 -6.09 28.81
N GLU A 168 13.12 -6.78 28.82
CA GLU A 168 13.23 -7.96 27.95
C GLU A 168 12.27 -9.06 28.44
N PRO A 169 11.27 -9.46 27.63
CA PRO A 169 10.39 -10.54 28.03
C PRO A 169 11.12 -11.86 27.99
N SER A 170 11.15 -12.52 29.11
CA SER A 170 11.54 -13.92 29.18
C SER A 170 10.30 -14.78 29.33
N PRO A 171 10.23 -15.96 28.72
CA PRO A 171 9.10 -16.86 28.89
C PRO A 171 8.77 -17.06 30.37
N SER A 172 7.47 -16.95 30.72
CA SER A 172 7.06 -17.15 32.10
C SER A 172 7.34 -18.57 32.60
N ALA A 173 7.65 -18.72 33.87
CA ALA A 173 7.88 -20.01 34.50
C ALA A 173 6.69 -20.98 34.37
N ASP A 174 5.46 -20.49 34.43
CA ASP A 174 4.25 -21.31 34.24
C ASP A 174 3.98 -21.64 32.78
N ARG A 175 4.54 -20.86 31.87
CA ARG A 175 4.51 -21.11 30.43
C ARG A 175 5.78 -21.75 29.91
N ALA A 176 6.84 -21.74 30.70
CA ALA A 176 8.12 -22.41 30.46
C ALA A 176 8.08 -23.91 30.70
N THR A 177 7.03 -24.45 31.29
CA THR A 177 6.70 -25.84 31.03
C THR A 177 6.19 -25.83 29.59
N PRO A 178 7.03 -26.22 28.60
CA PRO A 178 6.55 -26.37 27.27
C PRO A 178 5.32 -27.26 27.40
N ARG A 179 4.17 -26.86 26.87
CA ARG A 179 3.13 -27.86 26.58
C ARG A 179 3.89 -28.94 25.85
N PRO A 180 3.86 -30.22 26.32
CA PRO A 180 4.72 -31.25 25.77
C PRO A 180 4.57 -31.19 24.25
N LYS A 181 5.66 -30.74 23.57
CA LYS A 181 5.68 -30.68 22.11
C LYS A 181 5.61 -32.15 21.66
N HIS A 182 4.48 -32.49 21.10
CA HIS A 182 4.32 -33.74 20.38
C HIS A 182 5.05 -33.62 19.04
N LYS A 183 5.61 -34.70 18.60
CA LYS A 183 6.25 -34.83 17.29
C LYS A 183 5.44 -35.84 16.49
N THR A 184 4.56 -35.30 15.62
CA THR A 184 3.79 -36.15 14.73
C THR A 184 4.60 -36.41 13.46
N VAL A 185 4.87 -37.66 13.20
CA VAL A 185 5.58 -38.12 11.99
C VAL A 185 4.57 -38.09 10.84
N VAL A 186 4.74 -37.17 9.90
CA VAL A 186 3.88 -37.04 8.73
C VAL A 186 4.39 -37.81 7.51
N GLY A 187 5.62 -38.31 7.56
CA GLY A 187 6.20 -39.14 6.52
C GLY A 187 7.48 -39.82 6.96
N GLN A 188 7.74 -40.99 6.41
CA GLN A 188 8.98 -41.76 6.65
C GLN A 188 9.57 -42.20 5.31
N ILE A 189 10.89 -42.12 5.20
CA ILE A 189 11.66 -42.54 4.03
C ILE A 189 12.76 -43.46 4.52
N ARG A 190 12.80 -44.72 4.03
CA ARG A 190 13.95 -45.60 4.29
C ARG A 190 15.11 -45.14 3.41
N MET A 191 16.27 -44.94 4.03
CA MET A 191 17.51 -44.80 3.32
C MET A 191 17.83 -46.17 2.71
N ALA A 192 17.61 -46.32 1.42
CA ALA A 192 18.05 -47.51 0.71
C ALA A 192 19.59 -47.56 0.71
N ASP A 193 20.14 -48.78 0.58
CA ASP A 193 21.58 -49.06 0.54
C ASP A 193 22.35 -48.02 -0.28
N SER A 194 23.60 -47.78 0.04
CA SER A 194 24.48 -46.64 -0.22
C SER A 194 24.53 -46.08 -1.68
N ASN A 195 23.82 -46.68 -2.64
CA ASN A 195 23.79 -46.26 -4.04
C ASN A 195 22.39 -45.96 -4.62
N ALA A 196 21.31 -46.14 -3.91
CA ALA A 196 19.96 -45.87 -4.39
C ALA A 196 19.47 -44.49 -3.98
N SER A 197 19.03 -43.68 -4.95
CA SER A 197 18.37 -42.41 -4.68
C SER A 197 16.86 -42.62 -4.49
N SER A 198 16.31 -42.12 -3.40
CA SER A 198 14.87 -42.12 -3.13
C SER A 198 14.33 -40.70 -3.21
N THR A 199 13.18 -40.54 -3.91
CA THR A 199 12.48 -39.27 -4.01
C THR A 199 11.07 -39.41 -3.51
N LYS A 200 10.63 -38.49 -2.65
CA LYS A 200 9.28 -38.43 -2.09
C LYS A 200 8.63 -37.09 -2.39
N SER A 201 7.39 -37.12 -2.84
CA SER A 201 6.59 -35.94 -3.08
C SER A 201 5.96 -35.43 -1.79
N ILE A 202 5.94 -34.10 -1.63
CA ILE A 202 5.31 -33.41 -0.52
C ILE A 202 4.25 -32.45 -1.08
N GLY A 203 3.02 -32.53 -0.57
CA GLY A 203 1.96 -31.63 -1.03
C GLY A 203 0.65 -31.79 -0.25
N ARG A 204 -0.35 -30.99 -0.64
CA ARG A 204 -1.65 -30.91 0.04
C ARG A 204 -2.54 -32.12 -0.25
N THR A 205 -2.52 -32.61 -1.47
CA THR A 205 -3.42 -33.65 -1.95
C THR A 205 -2.96 -35.04 -1.54
N PRO A 206 -3.89 -36.03 -1.42
CA PRO A 206 -3.58 -37.40 -0.98
C PRO A 206 -2.68 -38.18 -1.91
N ASP A 207 -2.47 -37.73 -3.15
CA ASP A 207 -1.61 -38.36 -4.15
C ASP A 207 -0.10 -38.11 -3.90
N ASN A 208 0.23 -37.33 -2.88
CA ASN A 208 1.62 -37.15 -2.45
C ASN A 208 2.05 -38.25 -1.47
N ASP A 209 3.33 -38.62 -1.53
CA ASP A 209 3.92 -39.54 -0.56
C ASP A 209 3.85 -39.01 0.87
N ILE A 210 4.00 -37.68 1.02
CA ILE A 210 3.90 -36.97 2.29
C ILE A 210 2.78 -35.93 2.15
N GLN A 211 1.63 -36.25 2.69
CA GLN A 211 0.48 -35.36 2.64
C GLN A 211 0.53 -34.32 3.76
N ILE A 212 0.42 -33.04 3.42
CA ILE A 212 0.27 -31.92 4.35
C ILE A 212 -1.04 -31.20 4.04
N PRO A 213 -2.16 -31.55 4.71
CA PRO A 213 -3.50 -31.04 4.39
C PRO A 213 -3.70 -29.60 4.90
N HIS A 214 -2.76 -28.70 4.57
CA HIS A 214 -2.86 -27.29 4.93
C HIS A 214 -3.26 -26.42 3.73
N PRO A 215 -4.21 -25.48 3.87
CA PRO A 215 -4.73 -24.68 2.75
C PRO A 215 -3.66 -23.90 1.97
N GLN A 216 -2.59 -23.50 2.61
CA GLN A 216 -1.51 -22.72 2.00
C GLN A 216 -0.37 -23.59 1.40
N VAL A 217 -0.52 -24.90 1.41
CA VAL A 217 0.40 -25.84 0.73
C VAL A 217 -0.18 -26.16 -0.65
N SER A 218 0.66 -26.12 -1.70
CA SER A 218 0.26 -26.49 -3.06
C SER A 218 -0.08 -27.97 -3.17
N SER A 219 -0.89 -28.38 -4.14
CA SER A 219 -1.26 -29.78 -4.38
C SER A 219 -0.02 -30.66 -4.50
N ARG A 220 0.98 -30.21 -5.29
CA ARG A 220 2.35 -30.75 -5.35
C ARG A 220 3.31 -29.62 -5.04
N HIS A 221 3.87 -29.62 -3.83
CA HIS A 221 4.65 -28.48 -3.34
C HIS A 221 6.15 -28.66 -3.54
N ALA A 222 6.70 -29.75 -3.06
CA ALA A 222 8.13 -30.01 -3.05
C ALA A 222 8.46 -31.48 -3.25
N LEU A 223 9.72 -31.79 -3.58
CA LEU A 223 10.28 -33.12 -3.58
C LEU A 223 11.40 -33.21 -2.55
N LEU A 224 11.38 -34.24 -1.73
CA LEU A 224 12.46 -34.60 -0.83
C LEU A 224 13.28 -35.72 -1.46
N HIS A 225 14.55 -35.45 -1.73
CA HIS A 225 15.49 -36.40 -2.30
C HIS A 225 16.46 -36.89 -1.23
N VAL A 226 16.66 -38.17 -1.19
CA VAL A 226 17.69 -38.84 -0.38
C VAL A 226 18.69 -39.47 -1.33
N SER A 227 19.94 -39.05 -1.32
CA SER A 227 21.01 -39.60 -2.17
C SER A 227 22.30 -39.67 -1.40
N ALA A 228 22.95 -40.85 -1.40
CA ALA A 228 24.22 -41.08 -0.70
C ALA A 228 24.24 -40.58 0.77
N GLY A 229 23.13 -40.76 1.48
CA GLY A 229 23.01 -40.29 2.87
C GLY A 229 22.79 -38.79 3.08
N GLN A 230 22.73 -38.03 2.00
CA GLN A 230 22.45 -36.60 2.02
C GLN A 230 20.98 -36.32 1.69
N LEU A 231 20.44 -35.31 2.33
CA LEU A 231 19.07 -34.84 2.11
C LEU A 231 19.09 -33.60 1.23
N PHE A 232 18.23 -33.56 0.21
CA PHE A 232 18.01 -32.39 -0.61
C PHE A 232 16.50 -32.15 -0.72
N ILE A 233 16.13 -30.88 -0.72
CA ILE A 233 14.75 -30.46 -1.01
C ILE A 233 14.71 -29.65 -2.30
N GLU A 234 13.65 -29.84 -3.07
CA GLU A 234 13.40 -29.18 -4.36
C GLU A 234 11.98 -28.64 -4.36
N ASP A 235 11.82 -27.33 -4.56
CA ASP A 235 10.51 -26.70 -4.74
C ASP A 235 10.00 -26.93 -6.16
N LYS A 236 8.74 -27.34 -6.31
CA LYS A 236 8.12 -27.62 -7.62
C LYS A 236 7.40 -26.42 -8.23
N GLY A 237 7.85 -25.20 -7.94
CA GLY A 237 7.17 -23.99 -8.35
C GLY A 237 5.95 -23.70 -7.49
N SER A 238 6.02 -24.06 -6.22
CA SER A 238 4.93 -23.92 -5.29
C SER A 238 4.48 -22.46 -5.11
N ALA A 239 3.20 -22.25 -4.85
CA ALA A 239 2.62 -20.94 -4.70
C ALA A 239 3.24 -20.14 -3.54
N ASN A 240 3.44 -20.78 -2.37
CA ASN A 240 3.96 -20.12 -1.16
C ASN A 240 5.46 -20.34 -0.94
N GLY A 241 6.13 -21.13 -1.81
CA GLY A 241 7.56 -21.37 -1.75
C GLY A 241 7.97 -22.36 -0.67
N THR A 242 9.16 -22.90 -0.86
CA THR A 242 9.89 -23.70 0.13
C THR A 242 11.04 -22.88 0.67
N TYR A 243 11.27 -22.91 2.00
CA TYR A 243 12.31 -22.10 2.66
C TYR A 243 13.23 -22.99 3.46
N VAL A 244 14.52 -22.73 3.30
CA VAL A 244 15.60 -23.36 4.06
C VAL A 244 16.44 -22.26 4.69
N ARG A 245 16.69 -22.31 6.00
CA ARG A 245 17.44 -21.26 6.73
C ARG A 245 16.86 -19.85 6.56
N GLY A 246 15.51 -19.74 6.53
CA GLY A 246 14.82 -18.46 6.34
C GLY A 246 14.92 -17.88 4.91
N GLN A 247 15.53 -18.59 3.95
CA GLN A 247 15.64 -18.16 2.56
C GLN A 247 14.77 -19.02 1.65
N ARG A 248 14.04 -18.37 0.73
CA ARG A 248 13.26 -19.09 -0.28
C ARG A 248 14.21 -19.76 -1.27
N ILE A 249 14.01 -21.06 -1.51
CA ILE A 249 14.80 -21.77 -2.49
C ILE A 249 14.24 -21.53 -3.91
N PRO A 250 15.10 -21.48 -4.95
CA PRO A 250 14.64 -21.37 -6.33
C PRO A 250 13.83 -22.60 -6.75
N ALA A 251 12.81 -22.40 -7.57
CA ALA A 251 12.01 -23.50 -8.10
C ALA A 251 12.87 -24.45 -8.96
N ASN A 252 12.59 -25.76 -8.82
CA ASN A 252 13.28 -26.85 -9.53
C ASN A 252 14.79 -26.92 -9.30
N GLN A 253 15.28 -26.38 -8.20
CA GLN A 253 16.66 -26.53 -7.75
C GLN A 253 16.73 -27.37 -6.46
N ARG A 254 17.67 -28.29 -6.41
CA ARG A 254 17.93 -29.10 -5.22
C ARG A 254 18.83 -28.35 -4.25
N VAL A 255 18.37 -28.17 -3.03
CA VAL A 255 19.10 -27.51 -1.96
C VAL A 255 19.40 -28.52 -0.86
N PRO A 256 20.65 -28.66 -0.40
CA PRO A 256 21.00 -29.60 0.67
C PRO A 256 20.41 -29.15 2.00
N VAL A 257 19.90 -30.11 2.76
CA VAL A 257 19.32 -29.93 4.08
C VAL A 257 20.04 -30.83 5.08
N GLN A 258 20.34 -30.29 6.25
CA GLN A 258 21.03 -31.03 7.29
C GLN A 258 20.05 -31.85 8.16
N ASN A 259 20.55 -32.91 8.79
CA ASN A 259 19.77 -33.68 9.77
C ASN A 259 19.34 -32.79 10.95
N GLY A 260 18.05 -32.80 11.27
CA GLY A 260 17.48 -31.93 12.31
C GLY A 260 17.20 -30.51 11.87
N GLU A 261 17.41 -30.18 10.61
CA GLU A 261 17.13 -28.85 10.06
C GLU A 261 15.63 -28.65 9.81
N LYS A 262 15.16 -27.43 10.11
CA LYS A 262 13.77 -27.00 9.87
C LYS A 262 13.62 -26.46 8.44
N VAL A 263 12.67 -26.99 7.72
CA VAL A 263 12.27 -26.55 6.38
C VAL A 263 10.84 -26.03 6.42
N LEU A 264 10.57 -24.87 5.83
CA LEU A 264 9.19 -24.37 5.70
C LEU A 264 8.64 -24.79 4.32
N ILE A 265 7.54 -25.53 4.31
CA ILE A 265 6.74 -25.87 3.14
C ILE A 265 5.54 -24.94 3.08
N GLY A 266 5.68 -23.79 2.36
CA GLY A 266 4.78 -22.67 2.59
C GLY A 266 4.88 -22.22 4.06
N PRO A 267 3.77 -22.13 4.81
CA PRO A 267 3.82 -21.79 6.23
C PRO A 267 4.21 -22.96 7.14
N MET A 268 4.19 -24.20 6.64
CA MET A 268 4.33 -25.42 7.48
C MET A 268 5.78 -25.70 7.84
N PRO A 269 6.18 -25.59 9.10
CA PRO A 269 7.50 -25.98 9.56
C PRO A 269 7.62 -27.50 9.67
N LEU A 270 8.47 -28.09 8.85
CA LEU A 270 8.83 -29.50 8.90
C LEU A 270 10.23 -29.67 9.44
N LEU A 271 10.42 -30.62 10.35
CA LEU A 271 11.71 -31.01 10.87
C LEU A 271 12.12 -32.32 10.19
N LEU A 272 13.27 -32.34 9.54
CA LEU A 272 13.81 -33.53 8.89
C LEU A 272 14.76 -34.24 9.86
N GLN A 273 14.39 -35.42 10.35
CA GLN A 273 15.19 -36.20 11.28
C GLN A 273 15.65 -37.52 10.67
N SER A 274 16.94 -37.73 10.57
CA SER A 274 17.52 -38.97 10.10
C SER A 274 18.06 -39.80 11.31
N ALA A 275 17.55 -40.99 11.48
CA ALA A 275 18.00 -41.92 12.51
C ALA A 275 17.87 -43.38 12.02
N GLY A 276 18.89 -44.21 12.25
CA GLY A 276 18.81 -45.65 12.00
C GLY A 276 18.58 -46.05 10.55
N GLY A 277 19.02 -45.26 9.56
CA GLY A 277 18.76 -45.53 8.13
C GLY A 277 17.38 -45.14 7.65
N GLU A 278 16.62 -44.39 8.42
CA GLU A 278 15.34 -43.80 8.02
C GLU A 278 15.35 -42.27 8.21
N VAL A 279 14.65 -41.58 7.32
CA VAL A 279 14.38 -40.13 7.45
C VAL A 279 12.91 -39.93 7.82
N ALA A 280 12.67 -39.36 8.98
CA ALA A 280 11.35 -38.99 9.44
C ALA A 280 11.11 -37.50 9.14
N VAL A 281 9.98 -37.20 8.51
CA VAL A 281 9.47 -35.84 8.35
C VAL A 281 8.48 -35.59 9.47
N VAL A 282 8.80 -34.64 10.34
CA VAL A 282 8.10 -34.43 11.61
C VAL A 282 7.51 -33.03 11.65
N VAL A 283 6.28 -32.92 12.12
CA VAL A 283 5.64 -31.65 12.52
C VAL A 283 5.69 -31.55 14.04
N GLU A 284 6.16 -30.44 14.58
CA GLU A 284 6.02 -30.13 16.00
C GLU A 284 4.60 -29.62 16.27
N ASP A 285 3.79 -30.39 16.95
CA ASP A 285 2.39 -30.10 17.30
C ASP A 285 2.14 -30.30 18.81
N ALA A 286 0.88 -30.16 19.22
CA ALA A 286 0.45 -30.54 20.57
C ALA A 286 -0.60 -31.66 20.46
N ALA A 287 -0.68 -32.50 21.50
CA ALA A 287 -1.59 -33.64 21.54
C ALA A 287 -3.08 -33.30 21.26
N HIS A 288 -3.51 -32.05 21.53
CA HIS A 288 -4.87 -31.58 21.28
C HIS A 288 -5.11 -31.05 19.85
N TRP A 289 -4.05 -30.83 19.08
CA TRP A 289 -4.08 -30.24 17.74
C TRP A 289 -3.21 -31.06 16.78
N GLU A 290 -3.41 -32.36 16.77
CA GLU A 290 -2.63 -33.33 16.01
C GLU A 290 -2.51 -32.93 14.53
N GLY A 291 -1.28 -32.90 14.02
CA GLY A 291 -0.98 -32.51 12.63
C GLY A 291 -1.09 -30.99 12.32
N ARG A 292 -1.40 -30.15 13.30
CA ARG A 292 -1.42 -28.68 13.13
C ARG A 292 -0.18 -28.04 13.75
N PRO A 293 0.61 -27.26 12.98
CA PRO A 293 1.79 -26.62 13.51
C PRO A 293 1.42 -25.57 14.55
N LEU A 294 2.20 -25.52 15.61
CA LEU A 294 2.05 -24.53 16.67
C LEU A 294 2.80 -23.26 16.30
N TYR A 295 2.13 -22.11 16.38
CA TYR A 295 2.74 -20.82 16.10
C TYR A 295 2.73 -19.96 17.36
N GLU A 296 3.93 -19.69 17.84
CA GLU A 296 4.16 -18.67 18.87
C GLU A 296 4.64 -17.38 18.22
N ILE A 297 4.17 -16.25 18.72
CA ILE A 297 4.60 -14.93 18.29
C ILE A 297 5.32 -14.24 19.43
N GLU A 298 6.48 -13.69 19.16
CA GLU A 298 7.29 -12.95 20.11
C GLU A 298 7.53 -11.54 19.60
N ALA A 299 7.22 -10.56 20.41
CA ALA A 299 7.61 -9.18 20.26
C ALA A 299 8.84 -8.92 21.13
N TRP A 300 9.91 -8.39 20.54
CA TRP A 300 11.16 -8.11 21.20
C TRP A 300 11.53 -6.66 21.08
N ASP A 301 11.48 -5.91 22.17
CA ASP A 301 11.96 -4.54 22.28
C ASP A 301 11.48 -3.63 21.14
N LEU A 302 10.17 -3.74 20.80
CA LEU A 302 9.58 -3.06 19.65
C LEU A 302 9.54 -1.56 19.90
N LEU A 303 10.28 -0.81 19.10
CA LEU A 303 10.23 0.64 19.00
C LEU A 303 9.63 1.06 17.66
N MET A 304 8.62 1.94 17.70
CA MET A 304 8.05 2.54 16.50
C MET A 304 8.04 4.04 16.63
N GLN A 305 8.75 4.72 15.74
CA GLN A 305 8.84 6.16 15.67
C GLN A 305 8.44 6.66 14.28
N VAL A 306 7.65 7.71 14.24
CA VAL A 306 7.21 8.35 13.00
C VAL A 306 7.46 9.86 13.09
N PRO A 307 7.64 10.56 11.97
CA PRO A 307 7.71 12.01 11.97
C PRO A 307 6.48 12.63 12.63
N ASP A 308 6.67 13.55 13.56
CA ASP A 308 5.54 14.23 14.19
C ASP A 308 4.92 15.24 13.21
N ARG A 309 3.60 15.15 13.05
CA ARG A 309 2.85 16.06 12.16
C ARG A 309 2.66 17.44 12.77
N ASP A 310 2.63 17.51 14.09
CA ASP A 310 2.38 18.75 14.83
C ASP A 310 3.67 19.53 15.09
N ASN A 311 4.81 18.81 15.15
CA ASN A 311 6.14 19.39 15.36
C ASN A 311 7.10 18.90 14.26
N PRO A 312 7.21 19.59 13.13
CA PRO A 312 8.12 19.21 12.05
C PRO A 312 9.57 19.14 12.52
N GLY A 313 10.19 17.98 12.39
CA GLY A 313 11.57 17.70 12.82
C GLY A 313 11.70 16.86 14.09
N GLU A 314 10.61 16.61 14.81
CA GLU A 314 10.58 15.69 15.95
C GLU A 314 10.03 14.32 15.51
N LEU A 315 10.44 13.28 16.25
CA LEU A 315 9.90 11.93 16.10
C LEU A 315 8.88 11.67 17.21
N LYS A 316 7.69 11.26 16.80
CA LYS A 316 6.66 10.78 17.72
C LYS A 316 6.79 9.29 17.92
N THR A 317 6.98 8.88 19.16
CA THR A 317 7.03 7.46 19.52
C THR A 317 5.60 6.92 19.63
N LEU A 318 5.30 5.89 18.84
CA LEU A 318 4.01 5.20 18.84
C LEU A 318 4.05 3.89 19.62
N LEU A 319 5.20 3.21 19.65
CA LEU A 319 5.49 2.05 20.51
C LEU A 319 6.86 2.27 21.15
N ASP A 320 6.94 2.04 22.44
CA ASP A 320 8.13 2.30 23.25
C ASP A 320 8.57 1.01 23.96
N HIS A 321 9.53 0.30 23.37
CA HIS A 321 10.17 -0.90 23.90
C HIS A 321 9.19 -1.99 24.36
N VAL A 322 8.19 -2.29 23.49
CA VAL A 322 7.16 -3.29 23.81
C VAL A 322 7.70 -4.70 23.61
N SER A 323 7.56 -5.51 24.64
CA SER A 323 8.02 -6.90 24.60
C SER A 323 6.97 -7.83 25.22
N PHE A 324 6.62 -8.91 24.52
CA PHE A 324 5.74 -9.97 25.04
C PHE A 324 5.82 -11.23 24.17
N LYS A 325 5.25 -12.33 24.64
CA LYS A 325 5.16 -13.59 23.91
C LYS A 325 3.75 -14.17 23.99
N ALA A 326 3.16 -14.46 22.83
CA ALA A 326 1.89 -15.17 22.70
C ALA A 326 2.15 -16.64 22.31
N LEU A 327 1.45 -17.55 22.97
CA LEU A 327 1.55 -19.00 22.72
C LEU A 327 0.37 -19.48 21.84
N PRO A 328 0.53 -20.64 21.18
CA PRO A 328 -0.55 -21.23 20.39
C PRO A 328 -1.83 -21.42 21.22
N GLY A 329 -2.97 -21.00 20.62
CA GLY A 329 -4.26 -21.07 21.29
C GLY A 329 -4.54 -19.94 22.28
N ASP A 330 -3.67 -18.93 22.36
CA ASP A 330 -3.96 -17.74 23.17
C ASP A 330 -4.96 -16.82 22.47
N LEU A 331 -5.96 -16.39 23.22
CA LEU A 331 -6.84 -15.27 22.88
C LEU A 331 -6.44 -14.08 23.75
N ILE A 332 -5.87 -13.04 23.13
CA ILE A 332 -5.29 -11.88 23.82
C ILE A 332 -6.13 -10.64 23.58
N ALA A 333 -6.58 -9.99 24.67
CA ALA A 333 -7.20 -8.67 24.62
C ALA A 333 -6.12 -7.58 24.62
N LEU A 334 -5.95 -6.88 23.50
CA LEU A 334 -5.10 -5.70 23.41
C LEU A 334 -5.91 -4.46 23.76
N MET A 335 -5.60 -3.85 24.89
CA MET A 335 -6.34 -2.74 25.48
C MET A 335 -5.44 -1.52 25.65
N GLY A 336 -6.06 -0.37 25.88
CA GLY A 336 -5.37 0.90 26.11
C GLY A 336 -6.21 2.09 25.67
N PRO A 337 -5.88 3.29 26.12
CA PRO A 337 -6.58 4.51 25.71
C PRO A 337 -6.47 4.77 24.21
N SER A 338 -7.28 5.68 23.68
CA SER A 338 -7.16 6.10 22.28
C SER A 338 -5.77 6.72 22.04
N GLY A 339 -5.14 6.34 20.93
CA GLY A 339 -3.79 6.81 20.62
C GLY A 339 -2.65 6.10 21.38
N ALA A 340 -2.91 5.03 22.13
CA ALA A 340 -1.89 4.23 22.82
C ALA A 340 -1.07 3.30 21.90
N GLY A 341 -1.24 3.36 20.57
CA GLY A 341 -0.47 2.52 19.65
C GLY A 341 -1.03 1.12 19.39
N LYS A 342 -2.27 0.80 19.79
CA LYS A 342 -2.88 -0.54 19.62
C LYS A 342 -2.87 -1.03 18.16
N THR A 343 -3.46 -0.25 17.25
CA THR A 343 -3.46 -0.56 15.80
C THR A 343 -2.04 -0.63 15.24
N THR A 344 -1.15 0.27 15.68
CA THR A 344 0.27 0.24 15.29
C THR A 344 0.93 -1.07 15.69
N LEU A 345 0.70 -1.53 16.92
CA LEU A 345 1.22 -2.82 17.38
C LEU A 345 0.66 -3.98 16.55
N LEU A 346 -0.65 -4.01 16.26
CA LEU A 346 -1.23 -5.05 15.39
C LEU A 346 -0.60 -5.05 14.00
N LEU A 347 -0.39 -3.87 13.40
CA LEU A 347 0.22 -3.72 12.07
C LEU A 347 1.70 -4.12 12.07
N THR A 348 2.40 -3.92 13.20
CA THR A 348 3.79 -4.39 13.34
C THR A 348 3.84 -5.90 13.49
N LEU A 349 2.95 -6.49 14.28
CA LEU A 349 2.91 -7.93 14.52
C LEU A 349 2.44 -8.74 13.30
N ASN A 350 1.62 -8.17 12.44
CA ASN A 350 1.16 -8.83 11.22
C ASN A 350 2.11 -8.66 10.02
N GLY A 351 3.21 -7.93 10.18
CA GLY A 351 4.21 -7.71 9.14
C GLY A 351 3.91 -6.55 8.18
N TYR A 352 2.85 -5.76 8.40
CA TYR A 352 2.49 -4.64 7.51
C TYR A 352 3.32 -3.38 7.77
N LEU A 353 3.73 -3.19 9.02
CA LEU A 353 4.47 -2.01 9.44
C LEU A 353 5.76 -2.41 10.18
N PRO A 354 6.91 -2.43 9.51
CA PRO A 354 8.16 -2.80 10.15
C PRO A 354 8.51 -1.83 11.29
N PRO A 355 8.97 -2.34 12.45
CA PRO A 355 9.35 -1.51 13.59
C PRO A 355 10.59 -0.67 13.27
N SER A 356 10.75 0.48 13.92
CA SER A 356 11.95 1.29 13.81
C SER A 356 13.16 0.61 14.49
N ALA A 357 12.90 -0.18 15.54
CA ALA A 357 13.90 -1.04 16.20
C ALA A 357 13.19 -2.21 16.89
N GLY A 358 13.93 -3.24 17.24
CA GLY A 358 13.37 -4.47 17.80
C GLY A 358 13.01 -5.50 16.75
N GLN A 359 12.40 -6.61 17.13
CA GLN A 359 12.06 -7.73 16.24
C GLN A 359 10.71 -8.34 16.58
N VAL A 360 10.01 -8.80 15.53
CA VAL A 360 8.88 -9.72 15.66
C VAL A 360 9.34 -11.10 15.20
N ARG A 361 9.16 -12.13 16.03
CA ARG A 361 9.53 -13.50 15.70
C ARG A 361 8.34 -14.43 15.74
N ILE A 362 8.30 -15.33 14.78
CA ILE A 362 7.33 -16.42 14.74
C ILE A 362 8.10 -17.74 14.84
N ASN A 363 7.84 -18.53 15.87
CA ASN A 363 8.58 -19.77 16.16
C ASN A 363 10.10 -19.57 16.22
N GLY A 364 10.54 -18.39 16.67
CA GLY A 364 11.96 -18.02 16.79
C GLY A 364 12.58 -17.41 15.52
N GLU A 365 11.91 -17.47 14.37
CA GLU A 365 12.35 -16.89 13.11
C GLU A 365 11.85 -15.44 12.96
N ASP A 366 12.66 -14.55 12.39
CA ASP A 366 12.24 -13.17 12.12
C ASP A 366 11.08 -13.14 11.14
N LEU A 367 9.95 -12.54 11.54
CA LEU A 367 8.75 -12.42 10.71
C LEU A 367 9.05 -11.79 9.34
N TYR A 368 9.84 -10.72 9.32
CA TYR A 368 10.12 -9.96 8.10
C TYR A 368 11.04 -10.72 7.14
N ALA A 369 11.88 -11.63 7.64
CA ALA A 369 12.70 -12.51 6.81
C ALA A 369 11.87 -13.61 6.14
N ILE A 370 10.85 -14.15 6.83
CA ILE A 370 10.01 -15.25 6.34
C ILE A 370 8.59 -14.82 5.98
N TYR A 371 8.35 -13.50 5.84
CA TYR A 371 7.01 -12.94 5.62
C TYR A 371 6.30 -13.56 4.42
N ASP A 372 7.00 -13.77 3.32
CA ASP A 372 6.44 -14.37 2.10
C ASP A 372 5.89 -15.79 2.31
N ALA A 373 6.48 -16.56 3.23
CA ALA A 373 5.99 -17.88 3.61
C ALA A 373 4.69 -17.80 4.43
N LEU A 374 4.59 -16.79 5.29
CA LEU A 374 3.55 -16.70 6.32
C LEU A 374 2.38 -15.80 5.96
N ARG A 375 2.52 -14.86 5.01
CA ARG A 375 1.49 -13.86 4.70
C ARG A 375 0.10 -14.43 4.39
N GLY A 376 0.04 -15.62 3.78
CA GLY A 376 -1.21 -16.33 3.53
C GLY A 376 -1.82 -17.00 4.76
N SER A 377 -1.03 -17.14 5.84
CA SER A 377 -1.41 -17.80 7.10
C SER A 377 -1.56 -16.81 8.26
N ILE A 378 -1.39 -15.52 8.02
CA ILE A 378 -1.68 -14.44 8.95
C ILE A 378 -2.95 -13.75 8.48
N GLY A 379 -4.00 -13.75 9.33
CA GLY A 379 -5.25 -13.05 9.08
C GLY A 379 -5.27 -11.68 9.77
N TYR A 380 -5.74 -10.64 9.08
CA TYR A 380 -5.95 -9.32 9.66
C TYR A 380 -7.35 -8.79 9.32
N VAL A 381 -8.15 -8.58 10.36
CA VAL A 381 -9.49 -8.00 10.27
C VAL A 381 -9.42 -6.54 10.73
N PRO A 382 -9.59 -5.57 9.85
CA PRO A 382 -9.53 -4.15 10.20
C PRO A 382 -10.78 -3.69 10.95
N GLN A 383 -10.70 -2.51 11.56
CA GLN A 383 -11.79 -1.88 12.31
C GLN A 383 -13.00 -1.63 11.43
N ASP A 384 -12.80 -1.05 10.23
CA ASP A 384 -13.87 -0.79 9.28
C ASP A 384 -14.27 -2.06 8.51
N ASP A 385 -15.55 -2.09 8.09
CA ASP A 385 -16.08 -3.17 7.27
C ASP A 385 -15.63 -3.00 5.82
N ILE A 386 -14.48 -3.61 5.49
CA ILE A 386 -13.90 -3.54 4.15
C ILE A 386 -14.48 -4.65 3.26
N VAL A 387 -15.69 -4.45 2.77
CA VAL A 387 -16.43 -5.39 1.92
C VAL A 387 -17.11 -4.67 0.76
N HIS A 388 -17.39 -5.40 -0.32
CA HIS A 388 -18.24 -4.90 -1.40
C HIS A 388 -19.72 -5.13 -1.01
N PRO A 389 -20.51 -4.08 -0.78
CA PRO A 389 -21.89 -4.21 -0.32
C PRO A 389 -22.82 -4.86 -1.36
N GLU A 390 -22.46 -4.86 -2.64
CA GLU A 390 -23.23 -5.43 -3.75
C GLU A 390 -23.09 -6.96 -3.84
N LEU A 391 -22.05 -7.53 -3.21
CA LEU A 391 -21.85 -8.97 -3.21
C LEU A 391 -22.70 -9.66 -2.15
N THR A 392 -23.05 -10.94 -2.40
CA THR A 392 -23.59 -11.79 -1.35
C THR A 392 -22.48 -12.23 -0.38
N VAL A 393 -22.88 -12.69 0.81
CA VAL A 393 -21.94 -13.22 1.81
C VAL A 393 -21.11 -14.36 1.21
N TRP A 394 -21.76 -15.30 0.52
CA TRP A 394 -21.08 -16.40 -0.18
C TRP A 394 -20.05 -15.90 -1.18
N GLU A 395 -20.44 -14.97 -2.06
CA GLU A 395 -19.56 -14.43 -3.09
C GLU A 395 -18.35 -13.70 -2.50
N ALA A 396 -18.55 -12.90 -1.46
CA ALA A 396 -17.46 -12.17 -0.82
C ALA A 396 -16.40 -13.13 -0.26
N VAL A 397 -16.82 -14.19 0.44
CA VAL A 397 -15.90 -15.19 0.99
C VAL A 397 -15.27 -16.03 -0.13
N ARG A 398 -16.02 -16.38 -1.18
CA ARG A 398 -15.50 -17.11 -2.35
C ARG A 398 -14.46 -16.31 -3.12
N TYR A 399 -14.69 -15.03 -3.37
CA TYR A 399 -13.68 -14.17 -4.00
C TYR A 399 -12.44 -14.04 -3.11
N SER A 400 -12.59 -13.88 -1.78
CA SER A 400 -11.47 -13.87 -0.85
C SER A 400 -10.67 -15.18 -0.91
N ALA A 401 -11.34 -16.32 -0.94
CA ALA A 401 -10.71 -17.63 -1.11
C ALA A 401 -9.89 -17.71 -2.39
N LYS A 402 -10.48 -17.31 -3.55
CA LYS A 402 -9.79 -17.32 -4.84
C LYS A 402 -8.57 -16.40 -4.92
N PHE A 403 -8.55 -15.32 -4.16
CA PHE A 403 -7.39 -14.43 -4.09
C PHE A 403 -6.25 -14.94 -3.23
N ARG A 404 -6.60 -15.71 -2.17
CA ARG A 404 -5.66 -16.03 -1.09
C ARG A 404 -5.17 -17.47 -1.10
N LEU A 405 -5.97 -18.39 -1.62
CA LEU A 405 -5.58 -19.79 -1.76
C LEU A 405 -4.63 -19.98 -2.95
N PRO A 406 -3.80 -21.04 -2.93
CA PRO A 406 -2.99 -21.41 -4.08
C PRO A 406 -3.83 -21.56 -5.36
N PRO A 407 -3.29 -21.20 -6.54
CA PRO A 407 -4.04 -21.24 -7.80
C PRO A 407 -4.39 -22.64 -8.29
N ASP A 408 -3.87 -23.68 -7.67
CA ASP A 408 -4.09 -25.09 -7.95
C ASP A 408 -5.28 -25.70 -7.20
N TYR A 409 -6.09 -24.85 -6.52
CA TYR A 409 -7.36 -25.28 -5.95
C TYR A 409 -8.43 -25.49 -7.03
N SER A 410 -9.15 -26.63 -6.96
CA SER A 410 -10.35 -26.83 -7.77
C SER A 410 -11.52 -25.95 -7.27
N GLU A 411 -12.51 -25.74 -8.14
CA GLU A 411 -13.71 -24.99 -7.76
C GLU A 411 -14.47 -25.67 -6.61
N GLU A 412 -14.53 -27.00 -6.62
CA GLU A 412 -15.19 -27.77 -5.55
C GLU A 412 -14.46 -27.68 -4.21
N GLU A 413 -13.12 -27.65 -4.22
CA GLU A 413 -12.34 -27.44 -3.01
C GLU A 413 -12.58 -26.04 -2.43
N ILE A 414 -12.66 -25.02 -3.30
CA ILE A 414 -12.96 -23.64 -2.90
C ILE A 414 -14.35 -23.56 -2.29
N GLU A 415 -15.36 -24.12 -2.95
CA GLU A 415 -16.73 -24.11 -2.47
C GLU A 415 -16.89 -24.82 -1.13
N ARG A 416 -16.29 -26.00 -0.99
CA ARG A 416 -16.24 -26.73 0.29
C ARG A 416 -15.59 -25.90 1.39
N ARG A 417 -14.49 -25.20 1.07
CA ARG A 417 -13.79 -24.36 2.03
C ARG A 417 -14.65 -23.17 2.49
N VAL A 418 -15.34 -22.52 1.54
CA VAL A 418 -16.29 -21.43 1.83
C VAL A 418 -17.42 -21.95 2.74
N GLN A 419 -18.01 -23.10 2.42
CA GLN A 419 -19.08 -23.69 3.22
C GLN A 419 -18.66 -23.97 4.66
N ILE A 420 -17.49 -24.61 4.85
CA ILE A 420 -16.94 -24.87 6.19
C ILE A 420 -16.74 -23.57 6.97
N THR A 421 -16.21 -22.55 6.31
CA THR A 421 -15.95 -21.25 6.96
C THR A 421 -17.24 -20.56 7.38
N LEU A 422 -18.27 -20.57 6.52
CA LEU A 422 -19.56 -19.98 6.84
C LEU A 422 -20.25 -20.73 7.98
N ALA A 423 -20.16 -22.06 8.00
CA ALA A 423 -20.69 -22.90 9.09
C ALA A 423 -19.99 -22.58 10.44
N GLN A 424 -18.66 -22.48 10.44
CA GLN A 424 -17.89 -22.12 11.64
C GLN A 424 -18.30 -20.80 12.25
N LEU A 425 -18.81 -19.86 11.43
CA LEU A 425 -19.18 -18.51 11.86
C LEU A 425 -20.71 -18.33 11.97
N GLY A 426 -21.51 -19.40 11.75
CA GLY A 426 -22.97 -19.33 11.81
C GLY A 426 -23.58 -18.39 10.77
N LEU A 427 -23.02 -18.36 9.55
CA LEU A 427 -23.44 -17.49 8.45
C LEU A 427 -24.18 -18.25 7.32
N GLU A 428 -24.42 -19.54 7.47
CA GLU A 428 -25.04 -20.37 6.44
C GLU A 428 -26.41 -19.85 5.99
N ASN A 429 -27.24 -19.47 6.95
CA ASN A 429 -28.61 -19.00 6.70
C ASN A 429 -28.65 -17.67 5.93
N VAL A 430 -27.59 -16.86 5.98
CA VAL A 430 -27.49 -15.54 5.33
C VAL A 430 -26.53 -15.56 4.12
N ALA A 431 -25.99 -16.70 3.76
CA ALA A 431 -24.98 -16.84 2.71
C ALA A 431 -25.43 -16.27 1.36
N HIS A 432 -26.71 -16.38 1.03
CA HIS A 432 -27.33 -15.92 -0.22
C HIS A 432 -27.70 -14.43 -0.20
N LEU A 433 -27.73 -13.78 0.98
CA LEU A 433 -28.11 -12.37 1.12
C LEU A 433 -26.95 -11.47 0.69
N GLN A 434 -27.29 -10.31 0.11
CA GLN A 434 -26.32 -9.24 -0.11
C GLN A 434 -25.84 -8.69 1.22
N ILE A 435 -24.57 -8.30 1.28
CA ILE A 435 -24.00 -7.67 2.48
C ILE A 435 -24.68 -6.31 2.75
N GLY A 436 -24.98 -5.56 1.69
CA GLY A 436 -25.65 -4.28 1.75
C GLY A 436 -24.80 -3.15 2.33
N LYS A 437 -25.26 -1.91 2.18
CA LYS A 437 -24.62 -0.74 2.80
C LYS A 437 -25.01 -0.63 4.28
N PRO A 438 -24.17 0.03 5.13
CA PRO A 438 -24.50 0.21 6.56
C PRO A 438 -25.85 0.90 6.82
N GLU A 439 -26.25 1.81 5.93
CA GLU A 439 -27.51 2.56 6.00
C GLU A 439 -28.72 1.69 5.63
N LYS A 440 -28.52 0.67 4.80
CA LYS A 440 -29.53 -0.27 4.35
C LYS A 440 -29.26 -1.62 4.99
N LYS A 441 -29.70 -1.79 6.25
CA LYS A 441 -29.45 -2.98 7.07
C LYS A 441 -30.09 -4.24 6.49
N ILE A 442 -29.32 -4.98 5.66
CA ILE A 442 -29.67 -6.32 5.19
C ILE A 442 -29.16 -7.36 6.20
N LEU A 443 -27.92 -7.18 6.66
CA LEU A 443 -27.29 -7.99 7.71
C LEU A 443 -27.26 -7.22 9.05
N SER A 444 -27.32 -7.94 10.18
CA SER A 444 -27.03 -7.36 11.49
C SER A 444 -25.57 -6.91 11.57
N GLY A 445 -25.25 -6.01 12.51
CA GLY A 445 -23.87 -5.58 12.75
C GLY A 445 -22.95 -6.77 13.04
N GLY A 446 -23.41 -7.69 13.90
CA GLY A 446 -22.67 -8.89 14.23
C GLY A 446 -22.49 -9.85 13.05
N GLN A 447 -23.50 -10.00 12.19
CA GLN A 447 -23.37 -10.79 10.96
C GLN A 447 -22.34 -10.17 10.01
N ARG A 448 -22.36 -8.85 9.84
CA ARG A 448 -21.41 -8.13 8.97
C ARG A 448 -19.97 -8.27 9.47
N LYS A 449 -19.72 -8.14 10.77
CA LYS A 449 -18.38 -8.37 11.36
C LYS A 449 -17.93 -9.82 11.17
N ARG A 450 -18.84 -10.79 11.34
CA ARG A 450 -18.53 -12.20 11.06
C ARG A 450 -18.21 -12.46 9.59
N VAL A 451 -18.82 -11.73 8.63
CA VAL A 451 -18.42 -11.81 7.20
C VAL A 451 -16.99 -11.31 6.99
N ASN A 452 -16.57 -10.21 7.62
CA ASN A 452 -15.18 -9.76 7.56
C ASN A 452 -14.20 -10.81 8.11
N ILE A 453 -14.56 -11.46 9.22
CA ILE A 453 -13.78 -12.56 9.80
C ILE A 453 -13.77 -13.76 8.85
N ALA A 454 -14.89 -14.09 8.20
CA ALA A 454 -15.00 -15.19 7.24
C ALA A 454 -14.02 -15.02 6.05
N MET A 455 -13.91 -13.80 5.56
CA MET A 455 -13.01 -13.48 4.44
C MET A 455 -11.54 -13.70 4.78
N GLU A 456 -11.16 -13.59 6.04
CA GLU A 456 -9.82 -13.91 6.52
C GLU A 456 -9.68 -15.39 6.90
N LEU A 457 -10.71 -15.95 7.58
CA LEU A 457 -10.69 -17.31 8.10
C LEU A 457 -10.69 -18.39 6.99
N VAL A 458 -11.17 -18.07 5.79
CA VAL A 458 -11.25 -19.00 4.66
C VAL A 458 -9.89 -19.60 4.28
N THR A 459 -8.79 -18.91 4.55
CA THR A 459 -7.42 -19.41 4.35
C THR A 459 -6.88 -20.24 5.50
N ASP A 460 -7.66 -20.43 6.57
CA ASP A 460 -7.25 -21.09 7.81
C ASP A 460 -5.99 -20.50 8.43
N PRO A 461 -5.96 -19.18 8.69
CA PRO A 461 -4.78 -18.55 9.23
C PRO A 461 -4.43 -19.14 10.61
N VAL A 462 -3.14 -19.23 10.90
CA VAL A 462 -2.62 -19.75 12.18
C VAL A 462 -2.54 -18.67 13.26
N ILE A 463 -2.39 -17.40 12.83
CA ILE A 463 -2.41 -16.21 13.67
C ILE A 463 -3.45 -15.26 13.10
N MET A 464 -4.29 -14.70 13.98
CA MET A 464 -5.31 -13.72 13.58
C MET A 464 -5.17 -12.45 14.42
N PHE A 465 -5.20 -11.32 13.73
CA PHE A 465 -5.25 -9.99 14.32
C PHE A 465 -6.60 -9.36 13.99
N LEU A 466 -7.32 -8.87 15.01
CA LEU A 466 -8.60 -8.20 14.82
C LEU A 466 -8.54 -6.82 15.47
N ASP A 467 -8.82 -5.80 14.68
CA ASP A 467 -8.83 -4.42 15.16
C ASP A 467 -10.28 -3.98 15.44
N GLU A 468 -10.59 -3.77 16.71
CA GLU A 468 -11.90 -3.39 17.24
C GLU A 468 -13.10 -4.16 16.63
N PRO A 469 -13.08 -5.50 16.60
CA PRO A 469 -14.16 -6.28 15.95
C PRO A 469 -15.51 -6.14 16.62
N THR A 470 -15.55 -5.64 17.86
CA THR A 470 -16.77 -5.45 18.66
C THR A 470 -17.32 -4.02 18.58
N SER A 471 -16.62 -3.11 17.90
CA SER A 471 -17.05 -1.72 17.77
C SER A 471 -18.36 -1.61 17.00
N GLY A 472 -19.32 -0.87 17.58
CA GLY A 472 -20.65 -0.64 16.99
C GLY A 472 -21.62 -1.82 17.06
N LEU A 473 -21.29 -2.89 17.79
CA LEU A 473 -22.18 -4.02 18.03
C LEU A 473 -23.07 -3.84 19.25
N ALA A 474 -24.21 -4.49 19.26
CA ALA A 474 -25.02 -4.67 20.46
C ALA A 474 -24.31 -5.60 21.46
N ALA A 475 -24.66 -5.52 22.75
CA ALA A 475 -24.01 -6.30 23.78
C ALA A 475 -24.07 -7.82 23.53
N ASP A 476 -25.22 -8.32 23.10
CA ASP A 476 -25.40 -9.75 22.79
C ASP A 476 -24.53 -10.20 21.61
N ASP A 477 -24.45 -9.39 20.54
CA ASP A 477 -23.59 -9.64 19.38
C ASP A 477 -22.11 -9.63 19.78
N THR A 478 -21.71 -8.72 20.70
CA THR A 478 -20.35 -8.63 21.25
C THR A 478 -20.00 -9.88 22.04
N ALA A 479 -20.88 -10.29 22.97
CA ALA A 479 -20.67 -11.48 23.78
C ALA A 479 -20.58 -12.75 22.93
N ALA A 480 -21.45 -12.87 21.91
CA ALA A 480 -21.44 -13.98 20.96
C ALA A 480 -20.15 -14.01 20.12
N LEU A 481 -19.66 -12.84 19.68
CA LEU A 481 -18.42 -12.76 18.90
C LEU A 481 -17.21 -13.13 19.75
N VAL A 482 -17.09 -12.61 20.98
CA VAL A 482 -15.98 -12.96 21.90
C VAL A 482 -15.99 -14.44 22.23
N GLN A 483 -17.18 -15.04 22.47
CA GLN A 483 -17.33 -16.47 22.67
C GLN A 483 -16.82 -17.27 21.46
N LEU A 484 -17.22 -16.89 20.27
CA LEU A 484 -16.80 -17.52 19.03
C LEU A 484 -15.27 -17.48 18.84
N LEU A 485 -14.64 -16.33 19.12
CA LEU A 485 -13.18 -16.19 19.05
C LEU A 485 -12.47 -17.08 20.09
N ALA A 486 -13.03 -17.18 21.30
CA ALA A 486 -12.48 -18.04 22.33
C ALA A 486 -12.57 -19.54 21.98
N GLU A 487 -13.67 -19.94 21.38
CA GLU A 487 -13.85 -21.31 20.87
C GLU A 487 -12.90 -21.62 19.72
N LEU A 488 -12.78 -20.69 18.75
CA LEU A 488 -11.82 -20.82 17.66
C LEU A 488 -10.39 -20.99 18.17
N ALA A 489 -9.92 -20.13 19.08
CA ALA A 489 -8.58 -20.25 19.65
C ALA A 489 -8.36 -21.59 20.35
N LYS A 490 -9.34 -22.00 21.17
CA LYS A 490 -9.25 -23.25 21.95
C LYS A 490 -9.30 -24.53 21.10
N GLN A 491 -10.21 -24.57 20.11
CA GLN A 491 -10.42 -25.77 19.29
C GLN A 491 -9.36 -25.94 18.21
N THR A 492 -8.85 -24.83 17.65
CA THR A 492 -7.96 -24.88 16.49
C THR A 492 -6.50 -24.56 16.77
N GLY A 493 -6.18 -24.16 18.00
CA GLY A 493 -4.81 -23.74 18.38
C GLY A 493 -4.35 -22.41 17.79
N LYS A 494 -5.26 -21.64 17.17
CA LYS A 494 -4.94 -20.33 16.58
C LYS A 494 -4.59 -19.32 17.66
N THR A 495 -3.54 -18.53 17.42
CA THR A 495 -3.23 -17.39 18.24
C THR A 495 -4.04 -16.20 17.77
N ILE A 496 -4.89 -15.63 18.62
CA ILE A 496 -5.77 -14.52 18.27
C ILE A 496 -5.44 -13.32 19.16
N ILE A 497 -5.06 -12.20 18.54
CA ILE A 497 -4.83 -10.92 19.21
C ILE A 497 -5.88 -9.93 18.71
N THR A 498 -6.71 -9.45 19.62
CA THR A 498 -7.78 -8.52 19.25
C THR A 498 -7.74 -7.25 20.09
N THR A 499 -7.83 -6.09 19.45
CA THR A 499 -8.09 -4.86 20.19
C THR A 499 -9.54 -4.87 20.66
N ILE A 500 -9.75 -4.48 21.90
CA ILE A 500 -11.08 -4.38 22.46
C ILE A 500 -11.20 -3.09 23.26
N HIS A 501 -12.35 -2.43 23.13
CA HIS A 501 -12.60 -1.17 23.81
C HIS A 501 -13.65 -1.36 24.90
N GLN A 502 -13.25 -1.26 26.17
CA GLN A 502 -14.11 -1.35 27.35
C GLN A 502 -15.08 -2.56 27.34
N PRO A 503 -14.55 -3.80 27.33
CA PRO A 503 -15.40 -4.98 27.35
C PRO A 503 -16.16 -5.09 28.71
N ALA A 504 -17.29 -5.77 28.69
CA ALA A 504 -17.94 -6.20 29.92
C ALA A 504 -17.02 -7.21 30.67
N LYS A 505 -17.21 -7.36 31.97
CA LYS A 505 -16.39 -8.26 32.81
C LYS A 505 -16.44 -9.69 32.29
N GLU A 506 -17.63 -10.18 31.97
CA GLU A 506 -17.89 -11.53 31.48
C GLU A 506 -17.22 -11.79 30.13
N GLU A 507 -17.15 -10.78 29.26
CA GLU A 507 -16.46 -10.84 27.98
C GLU A 507 -14.95 -10.85 28.16
N PHE A 508 -14.45 -9.98 29.05
CA PHE A 508 -13.02 -9.86 29.32
C PHE A 508 -12.42 -11.13 29.94
N GLU A 509 -13.17 -11.77 30.82
CA GLU A 509 -12.72 -13.02 31.49
C GLU A 509 -12.67 -14.22 30.55
N LYS A 510 -13.22 -14.15 29.32
CA LYS A 510 -13.05 -15.17 28.27
C LYS A 510 -11.67 -15.13 27.63
N PHE A 511 -10.96 -14.01 27.73
CA PHE A 511 -9.60 -13.88 27.23
C PHE A 511 -8.62 -14.63 28.13
N ASN A 512 -7.65 -15.32 27.51
CA ASN A 512 -6.56 -15.95 28.25
C ASN A 512 -5.64 -14.91 28.87
N LEU A 513 -5.38 -13.85 28.11
CA LEU A 513 -4.44 -12.79 28.44
C LEU A 513 -4.98 -11.43 28.07
N ALA A 514 -4.53 -10.42 28.79
CA ALA A 514 -4.69 -9.02 28.50
C ALA A 514 -3.32 -8.36 28.34
N LEU A 515 -3.17 -7.57 27.27
CA LEU A 515 -2.05 -6.72 27.02
C LEU A 515 -2.52 -5.27 27.02
N ILE A 516 -2.04 -4.47 27.98
CA ILE A 516 -2.50 -3.10 28.16
C ILE A 516 -1.37 -2.14 27.81
N LEU A 517 -1.62 -1.29 26.80
CA LEU A 517 -0.73 -0.21 26.41
C LEU A 517 -1.16 1.10 27.08
N GLY A 518 -0.20 1.80 27.62
CA GLY A 518 -0.35 3.18 28.07
C GLY A 518 -0.07 4.20 26.97
N PRO A 519 -0.36 5.50 27.22
CA PRO A 519 0.02 6.57 26.34
C PRO A 519 1.50 6.54 25.97
N GLY A 520 1.82 6.76 24.70
CA GLY A 520 3.18 6.66 24.19
C GLY A 520 3.63 5.26 23.81
N GLY A 521 2.69 4.28 23.78
CA GLY A 521 2.99 2.92 23.35
C GLY A 521 3.74 2.07 24.37
N LEU A 522 3.69 2.43 25.64
CA LEU A 522 4.36 1.71 26.74
C LEU A 522 3.54 0.51 27.20
N LEU A 523 4.18 -0.63 27.39
CA LEU A 523 3.54 -1.80 27.98
C LEU A 523 3.30 -1.57 29.48
N THR A 524 2.05 -1.38 29.88
CA THR A 524 1.70 -1.17 31.31
C THR A 524 1.31 -2.45 32.02
N PHE A 525 0.82 -3.45 31.32
CA PHE A 525 0.48 -4.76 31.86
C PHE A 525 0.42 -5.84 30.77
N TYR A 526 0.87 -7.03 31.11
CA TYR A 526 0.66 -8.25 30.34
C TYR A 526 0.48 -9.45 31.29
N GLY A 527 -0.65 -10.14 31.18
CA GLY A 527 -0.99 -11.25 32.08
C GLY A 527 -2.45 -11.70 31.93
N SER A 528 -2.91 -12.60 32.80
CA SER A 528 -4.34 -12.97 32.80
C SER A 528 -5.23 -11.81 33.27
N PRO A 529 -6.50 -11.75 32.86
CA PRO A 529 -7.47 -10.75 33.35
C PRO A 529 -7.48 -10.63 34.88
N LYS A 530 -7.47 -11.75 35.59
CA LYS A 530 -7.47 -11.79 37.05
C LYS A 530 -6.18 -11.26 37.66
N ASP A 531 -5.02 -11.52 37.03
CA ASP A 531 -3.76 -10.95 37.46
C ASP A 531 -3.72 -9.43 37.22
N GLY A 532 -4.42 -8.95 36.17
CA GLY A 532 -4.62 -7.52 35.90
C GLY A 532 -5.37 -6.81 37.04
N TYR A 533 -6.48 -7.37 37.48
CA TYR A 533 -7.24 -6.81 38.61
C TYR A 533 -6.39 -6.71 39.87
N ARG A 534 -5.60 -7.76 40.18
CA ARG A 534 -4.69 -7.73 41.32
C ARG A 534 -3.57 -6.71 41.14
N PHE A 535 -2.94 -6.65 39.97
CA PHE A 535 -1.82 -5.73 39.73
C PHE A 535 -2.24 -4.27 39.91
N PHE A 536 -3.32 -3.84 39.26
CA PHE A 536 -3.81 -2.47 39.39
C PHE A 536 -4.39 -2.21 40.77
N GLY A 537 -5.09 -3.18 41.38
CA GLY A 537 -5.65 -3.05 42.72
C GLY A 537 -4.60 -2.97 43.82
N SER A 538 -3.48 -3.66 43.68
CA SER A 538 -2.36 -3.60 44.64
C SER A 538 -1.76 -2.18 44.81
N TRP A 539 -1.90 -1.34 43.79
CA TRP A 539 -1.49 0.05 43.92
C TRP A 539 -2.40 0.85 44.85
N LEU A 540 -3.74 0.58 44.83
CA LEU A 540 -4.66 1.18 45.80
C LEU A 540 -4.35 0.74 47.24
N GLU A 541 -4.06 -0.55 47.45
CA GLU A 541 -3.69 -1.10 48.73
C GLU A 541 -2.45 -0.41 49.30
N ARG A 542 -1.43 -0.14 48.44
CA ARG A 542 -0.25 0.61 48.86
C ARG A 542 -0.52 2.09 49.18
N GLN A 543 -1.64 2.63 48.71
CA GLN A 543 -2.13 3.97 49.06
C GLN A 543 -3.03 3.93 50.32
N GLY A 544 -3.15 2.79 50.99
CA GLY A 544 -4.05 2.62 52.15
C GLY A 544 -5.55 2.57 51.82
N LYS A 545 -5.91 2.30 50.55
CA LYS A 545 -7.28 2.21 50.05
C LYS A 545 -7.63 0.74 49.80
N PRO A 546 -8.92 0.35 49.97
CA PRO A 546 -9.34 -1.00 49.62
C PRO A 546 -9.19 -1.25 48.10
N ASN A 547 -8.89 -2.50 47.78
CA ASN A 547 -8.87 -2.91 46.35
C ASN A 547 -10.30 -3.01 45.82
N THR A 548 -10.67 -2.12 44.95
CA THR A 548 -11.96 -2.05 44.29
C THR A 548 -11.91 -2.40 42.79
N VAL A 549 -10.75 -2.87 42.32
CA VAL A 549 -10.54 -3.20 40.89
C VAL A 549 -11.03 -4.61 40.62
N ASP A 550 -12.22 -4.74 40.04
CA ASP A 550 -12.83 -6.03 39.74
C ASP A 550 -13.38 -6.16 38.30
N ASN A 551 -13.25 -5.09 37.51
CA ASN A 551 -13.66 -5.08 36.10
C ASN A 551 -12.65 -4.33 35.21
N PRO A 552 -12.71 -4.48 33.88
CA PRO A 552 -11.78 -3.84 32.94
C PRO A 552 -11.80 -2.31 32.99
N ARG A 553 -12.94 -1.71 33.28
CA ARG A 553 -13.10 -0.24 33.37
C ARG A 553 -12.28 0.32 34.53
N ASP A 554 -12.29 -0.39 35.66
CA ASP A 554 -11.54 0.04 36.83
C ASP A 554 -10.03 0.07 36.58
N MET A 555 -9.50 -0.87 35.78
CA MET A 555 -8.09 -0.85 35.38
C MET A 555 -7.74 0.44 34.58
N PHE A 556 -8.63 0.90 33.70
CA PHE A 556 -8.44 2.19 33.00
C PHE A 556 -8.55 3.38 33.94
N ASP A 557 -9.46 3.31 34.91
CA ASP A 557 -9.60 4.35 35.92
C ASP A 557 -8.34 4.45 36.80
N MET A 558 -7.62 3.35 37.04
CA MET A 558 -6.33 3.38 37.71
C MET A 558 -5.27 4.12 36.91
N LEU A 559 -5.23 3.96 35.57
CA LEU A 559 -4.32 4.74 34.71
C LEU A 559 -4.57 6.24 34.87
N ASN A 560 -5.83 6.66 34.88
CA ASN A 560 -6.23 8.05 35.05
C ASN A 560 -6.02 8.56 36.50
N LEU A 561 -6.20 7.71 37.50
CA LEU A 561 -6.04 8.07 38.90
C LEU A 561 -4.59 8.38 39.24
N ARG A 562 -3.65 7.65 38.64
CA ARG A 562 -2.19 7.92 38.76
C ARG A 562 -1.76 9.18 38.04
N GLU A 563 -2.44 9.55 36.95
CA GLU A 563 -2.17 10.77 36.18
C GLU A 563 -2.42 12.05 37.00
N ARG A 564 -3.49 12.08 37.85
CA ARG A 564 -3.94 13.29 38.55
C ARG A 564 -2.85 13.92 39.42
N PRO A 565 -2.25 13.23 40.39
CA PRO A 565 -1.21 13.85 41.24
C PRO A 565 0.00 14.31 40.45
N ILE A 566 0.37 13.59 39.37
CA ILE A 566 1.48 13.97 38.51
C ILE A 566 1.14 15.28 37.76
N PHE A 567 -0.07 15.38 37.23
CA PHE A 567 -0.54 16.58 36.55
C PHE A 567 -0.59 17.79 37.46
N ASP A 568 -1.11 17.61 38.69
CA ASP A 568 -1.20 18.67 39.68
C ASP A 568 0.21 19.16 40.09
N ALA A 569 1.15 18.25 40.29
CA ALA A 569 2.55 18.58 40.57
C ALA A 569 3.22 19.32 39.40
N MET A 570 3.02 18.86 38.16
CA MET A 570 3.55 19.52 36.98
C MET A 570 2.96 20.94 36.78
N ARG A 571 1.65 21.08 37.05
CA ARG A 571 0.95 22.35 36.92
C ARG A 571 1.35 23.37 38.01
N ALA A 572 1.70 22.88 39.19
CA ALA A 572 2.26 23.72 40.25
C ALA A 572 3.64 24.33 39.88
N GLN A 573 4.43 23.61 39.08
CA GLN A 573 5.73 24.09 38.57
C GLN A 573 5.58 24.90 37.27
N ASN A 574 4.68 24.49 36.39
CA ASN A 574 4.39 25.19 35.12
C ASN A 574 2.87 25.22 34.89
N PRO A 575 2.18 26.35 35.05
CA PRO A 575 0.74 26.48 34.84
C PRO A 575 0.24 26.01 33.47
N ASN A 576 1.11 26.06 32.46
CA ASN A 576 0.82 25.64 31.09
C ASN A 576 1.28 24.19 30.81
N ALA A 577 1.62 23.40 31.82
CA ALA A 577 2.06 22.02 31.61
C ALA A 577 0.96 21.21 30.89
N PRO A 578 1.31 20.57 29.76
CA PRO A 578 0.32 19.86 28.96
C PRO A 578 -0.08 18.53 29.65
N ARG A 579 -1.36 18.24 29.68
CA ARG A 579 -1.90 17.05 30.33
C ARG A 579 -1.33 15.74 29.73
N TYR A 580 -0.98 15.73 28.43
CA TYR A 580 -0.39 14.55 27.81
C TYR A 580 0.96 14.16 28.43
N ALA A 581 1.77 15.13 28.93
CA ALA A 581 3.03 14.84 29.58
C ALA A 581 2.84 14.09 30.91
N ALA A 582 1.82 14.48 31.69
CA ALA A 582 1.47 13.75 32.89
C ALA A 582 0.97 12.32 32.62
N ARG A 583 0.20 12.16 31.55
CA ARG A 583 -0.23 10.83 31.07
C ARG A 583 0.95 9.94 30.67
N ALA A 584 1.87 10.50 29.92
CA ALA A 584 3.09 9.77 29.51
C ALA A 584 3.93 9.40 30.74
N GLN A 585 4.05 10.30 31.72
CA GLN A 585 4.78 10.01 32.97
C GLN A 585 4.09 8.91 33.78
N ALA A 586 2.75 8.96 33.93
CA ALA A 586 1.99 7.93 34.60
C ALA A 586 2.14 6.56 33.93
N ALA A 587 2.15 6.55 32.60
CA ALA A 587 2.38 5.32 31.82
C ALA A 587 3.78 4.75 32.07
N ARG A 588 4.82 5.59 32.14
CA ARG A 588 6.19 5.16 32.44
C ARG A 588 6.29 4.56 33.85
N GLU A 589 5.59 5.16 34.83
CA GLU A 589 5.57 4.62 36.18
C GLU A 589 4.84 3.26 36.26
N TRP A 590 3.72 3.08 35.56
CA TRP A 590 3.06 1.79 35.43
C TRP A 590 3.94 0.76 34.71
N ASN A 591 4.60 1.14 33.63
CA ASN A 591 5.53 0.30 32.91
C ASN A 591 6.68 -0.15 33.83
N SER A 592 7.34 0.80 34.50
CA SER A 592 8.44 0.51 35.45
C SER A 592 7.99 -0.43 36.59
N GLU A 593 6.78 -0.24 37.10
CA GLU A 593 6.21 -1.10 38.13
C GLU A 593 5.89 -2.52 37.63
N TYR A 594 5.35 -2.61 36.42
CA TYR A 594 5.07 -3.90 35.80
C TYR A 594 6.36 -4.67 35.50
N LEU A 595 7.35 -4.01 34.94
CA LEU A 595 8.65 -4.59 34.57
C LEU A 595 9.59 -4.86 35.79
N ASN A 596 9.17 -4.49 36.99
CA ASN A 596 9.95 -4.78 38.17
C ASN A 596 10.14 -6.31 38.32
N PRO A 597 11.39 -6.81 38.42
CA PRO A 597 11.68 -8.23 38.59
C PRO A 597 11.02 -8.90 39.82
N GLN A 598 10.60 -8.10 40.80
CA GLN A 598 9.89 -8.59 41.98
C GLN A 598 8.36 -8.68 41.73
N ASN A 599 7.83 -8.18 40.61
CA ASN A 599 6.43 -8.29 40.31
C ASN A 599 6.07 -9.76 40.01
N PRO A 600 5.16 -10.37 40.76
CA PRO A 600 4.83 -11.79 40.61
C PRO A 600 4.18 -12.07 39.23
N THR A 601 3.43 -11.12 38.68
CA THR A 601 2.84 -11.28 37.34
C THR A 601 3.95 -11.25 36.28
N PHE A 602 4.90 -10.34 36.39
CA PHE A 602 6.04 -10.29 35.50
C PHE A 602 6.87 -11.57 35.59
N GLN A 603 7.19 -12.04 36.79
CA GLN A 603 7.89 -13.32 37.02
C GLN A 603 7.12 -14.49 36.39
N LYS A 604 5.81 -14.52 36.53
CA LYS A 604 4.93 -15.53 35.94
C LYS A 604 4.95 -15.51 34.41
N MET A 605 4.95 -14.32 33.80
CA MET A 605 4.91 -14.16 32.35
C MET A 605 6.29 -14.25 31.70
N PHE A 606 7.34 -13.91 32.45
CA PHE A 606 8.71 -13.86 31.95
C PHE A 606 9.68 -14.58 32.88
N SER A 607 10.24 -15.70 32.44
CA SER A 607 11.23 -16.47 33.20
C SER A 607 12.51 -16.66 32.36
N GLY A 608 13.63 -16.14 32.85
CA GLY A 608 14.93 -16.23 32.18
C GLY A 608 15.13 -15.16 31.11
N ARG A 609 16.38 -14.91 30.72
CA ARG A 609 16.75 -13.97 29.66
C ARG A 609 17.03 -14.76 28.39
N ARG A 610 16.43 -14.34 27.28
CA ARG A 610 16.91 -14.70 25.95
C ARG A 610 17.92 -13.68 25.47
N ALA A 611 18.98 -14.14 24.83
CA ALA A 611 19.91 -13.26 24.15
C ALA A 611 19.17 -12.44 23.08
N VAL A 612 19.35 -11.13 23.09
CA VAL A 612 18.82 -10.24 22.05
C VAL A 612 19.54 -10.57 20.74
N GLY A 613 18.79 -10.96 19.74
CA GLY A 613 19.36 -11.07 18.39
C GLY A 613 19.62 -9.66 17.84
N THR A 614 20.62 -9.52 16.97
CA THR A 614 20.84 -8.28 16.22
C THR A 614 19.59 -7.94 15.43
N PRO A 615 19.10 -6.68 15.49
CA PRO A 615 17.97 -6.25 14.67
C PRO A 615 18.30 -6.48 13.19
N THR A 616 17.42 -7.18 12.49
CA THR A 616 17.54 -7.30 11.04
C THR A 616 17.05 -5.98 10.45
N GLU A 617 17.75 -5.45 9.44
CA GLU A 617 17.29 -4.27 8.73
C GLU A 617 15.85 -4.48 8.26
N ALA A 618 14.99 -3.49 8.47
CA ALA A 618 13.62 -3.51 8.03
C ALA A 618 13.58 -3.71 6.52
N ARG A 619 13.25 -4.92 6.08
CA ARG A 619 12.94 -5.16 4.68
C ARG A 619 11.56 -4.63 4.42
N GLY A 620 11.42 -3.77 3.42
CA GLY A 620 10.11 -3.34 2.96
C GLY A 620 9.21 -4.55 2.68
N VAL A 621 7.91 -4.38 2.86
CA VAL A 621 6.94 -5.45 2.57
C VAL A 621 7.19 -5.96 1.16
N PRO A 622 7.50 -7.24 0.96
CA PRO A 622 7.78 -7.77 -0.36
C PRO A 622 6.57 -7.54 -1.27
N GLY A 623 6.80 -7.03 -2.47
CA GLY A 623 5.75 -6.82 -3.46
C GLY A 623 4.99 -8.12 -3.73
N GLY A 624 3.68 -8.01 -4.01
CA GLY A 624 2.81 -9.16 -4.25
C GLY A 624 3.40 -10.14 -5.24
N ARG A 625 3.04 -11.42 -5.11
CA ARG A 625 3.42 -12.50 -6.03
C ARG A 625 3.12 -12.13 -7.46
N GLY A 626 3.91 -12.70 -8.38
CA GLY A 626 3.77 -12.54 -9.80
C GLY A 626 2.33 -12.75 -10.29
N GLU A 627 1.94 -11.96 -11.26
CA GLU A 627 0.62 -11.94 -11.86
C GLU A 627 0.26 -13.32 -12.41
N THR A 628 -0.84 -13.88 -11.92
CA THR A 628 -1.42 -15.08 -12.52
C THR A 628 -2.42 -14.66 -13.59
N SER A 629 -2.40 -15.29 -14.75
CA SER A 629 -3.32 -14.97 -15.86
C SER A 629 -4.81 -15.09 -15.50
N GLY A 630 -5.16 -15.97 -14.55
CA GLY A 630 -6.53 -16.14 -14.05
C GLY A 630 -7.03 -14.97 -13.19
N GLN A 631 -6.15 -14.20 -12.57
CA GLN A 631 -6.53 -13.11 -11.66
C GLN A 631 -7.25 -11.98 -12.38
N PHE A 632 -6.85 -11.66 -13.62
CA PHE A 632 -7.52 -10.65 -14.43
C PHE A 632 -9.01 -10.95 -14.61
N TRP A 633 -9.35 -12.17 -15.05
CA TRP A 633 -10.74 -12.56 -15.28
C TRP A 633 -11.55 -12.65 -13.99
N LEU A 634 -10.92 -13.02 -12.88
CA LEU A 634 -11.54 -13.03 -11.57
C LEU A 634 -11.94 -11.60 -11.15
N LEU A 635 -11.03 -10.62 -11.29
CA LEU A 635 -11.28 -9.21 -10.99
C LEU A 635 -12.32 -8.61 -11.92
N PHE A 636 -12.21 -8.88 -13.22
CA PHE A 636 -13.17 -8.42 -14.22
C PHE A 636 -14.58 -8.94 -13.93
N SER A 637 -14.73 -10.26 -13.66
CA SER A 637 -16.02 -10.88 -13.33
C SER A 637 -16.62 -10.28 -12.04
N ARG A 638 -15.79 -10.07 -11.01
CA ARG A 638 -16.23 -9.43 -9.76
C ARG A 638 -16.70 -8.01 -10.01
N TYR A 639 -15.91 -7.23 -10.71
CA TYR A 639 -16.24 -5.84 -11.00
C TYR A 639 -17.47 -5.70 -11.89
N PHE A 640 -17.61 -6.57 -12.88
CA PHE A 640 -18.83 -6.64 -13.70
C PHE A 640 -20.08 -6.94 -12.86
N LYS A 641 -20.03 -7.93 -11.96
CA LYS A 641 -21.14 -8.22 -11.04
C LYS A 641 -21.50 -7.04 -10.16
N ILE A 642 -20.50 -6.35 -9.59
CA ILE A 642 -20.71 -5.17 -8.74
C ILE A 642 -21.46 -4.09 -9.54
N LYS A 643 -21.00 -3.77 -10.75
CA LYS A 643 -21.63 -2.77 -11.61
C LYS A 643 -23.04 -3.15 -12.03
N MET A 644 -23.29 -4.41 -12.41
CA MET A 644 -24.61 -4.86 -12.82
C MET A 644 -25.62 -4.88 -11.66
N ARG A 645 -25.13 -5.04 -10.41
CA ARG A 645 -26.00 -4.99 -9.22
C ARG A 645 -26.23 -3.57 -8.70
N ASP A 646 -25.34 -2.65 -8.98
CA ASP A 646 -25.57 -1.21 -8.77
C ASP A 646 -26.43 -0.65 -9.91
N VAL A 647 -27.69 -1.08 -9.93
CA VAL A 647 -28.65 -0.74 -11.02
C VAL A 647 -28.81 0.78 -11.14
N GLY A 648 -28.87 1.51 -10.01
CA GLY A 648 -29.04 2.96 -10.00
C GLY A 648 -27.84 3.69 -10.63
N GLY A 649 -26.63 3.36 -10.17
CA GLY A 649 -25.40 3.96 -10.68
C GLY A 649 -25.16 3.63 -12.15
N THR A 650 -25.39 2.37 -12.55
CA THR A 650 -25.22 1.92 -13.95
C THR A 650 -26.27 2.54 -14.88
N ALA A 651 -27.52 2.64 -14.42
CA ALA A 651 -28.58 3.31 -15.21
C ALA A 651 -28.27 4.79 -15.43
N ILE A 652 -27.88 5.52 -14.39
CA ILE A 652 -27.46 6.94 -14.52
C ILE A 652 -26.30 7.06 -15.52
N MET A 653 -25.30 6.20 -15.42
CA MET A 653 -24.15 6.18 -16.32
C MET A 653 -24.58 5.97 -17.77
N LEU A 654 -25.43 5.00 -18.06
CA LEU A 654 -25.87 4.70 -19.44
C LEU A 654 -26.83 5.74 -19.99
N LEU A 655 -27.71 6.33 -19.17
CA LEU A 655 -28.67 7.36 -19.57
C LEU A 655 -28.04 8.71 -19.96
N GLN A 656 -26.80 8.96 -19.57
CA GLN A 656 -26.07 10.16 -20.00
C GLN A 656 -26.03 10.28 -21.54
N ALA A 657 -25.79 9.18 -22.25
CA ALA A 657 -25.62 9.17 -23.68
C ALA A 657 -26.90 9.55 -24.43
N PRO A 658 -28.08 8.94 -24.22
CA PRO A 658 -29.29 9.36 -24.90
C PRO A 658 -29.77 10.76 -24.49
N ILE A 659 -29.54 11.19 -23.24
CA ILE A 659 -29.89 12.54 -22.78
C ILE A 659 -29.07 13.59 -23.54
N ILE A 660 -27.73 13.42 -23.57
CA ILE A 660 -26.84 14.38 -24.26
C ILE A 660 -27.07 14.30 -25.77
N GLY A 661 -27.21 13.09 -26.33
CA GLY A 661 -27.48 12.92 -27.75
C GLY A 661 -28.81 13.56 -28.17
N GLY A 662 -29.87 13.36 -27.37
CA GLY A 662 -31.17 14.01 -27.60
C GLY A 662 -31.09 15.54 -27.50
N LEU A 663 -30.36 16.07 -26.52
CA LEU A 663 -30.12 17.51 -26.36
C LEU A 663 -29.37 18.07 -27.58
N LEU A 664 -28.31 17.41 -28.04
CA LEU A 664 -27.58 17.83 -29.24
C LEU A 664 -28.46 17.76 -30.49
N ALA A 665 -29.26 16.72 -30.64
CA ALA A 665 -30.23 16.60 -31.74
C ALA A 665 -31.29 17.69 -31.70
N LEU A 666 -31.75 18.11 -30.52
CA LEU A 666 -32.73 19.17 -30.34
C LEU A 666 -32.13 20.55 -30.65
N VAL A 667 -30.89 20.81 -30.19
CA VAL A 667 -30.23 22.11 -30.38
C VAL A 667 -29.77 22.30 -31.83
N PHE A 668 -29.19 21.26 -32.44
CA PHE A 668 -28.60 21.33 -33.79
C PHE A 668 -29.49 20.74 -34.89
N GLY A 669 -30.47 19.88 -34.58
CA GLY A 669 -31.27 19.11 -35.54
C GLY A 669 -32.52 19.84 -36.10
N GLY A 670 -33.02 20.85 -35.39
CA GLY A 670 -34.27 21.53 -35.72
C GLY A 670 -34.21 22.41 -36.99
N GLN A 671 -33.03 22.54 -37.61
CA GLN A 671 -32.82 23.54 -38.65
C GLN A 671 -31.92 22.98 -39.79
N LYS A 672 -32.27 21.86 -40.34
CA LYS A 672 -31.51 21.18 -41.42
C LYS A 672 -31.22 22.06 -42.61
N ASP A 673 -32.09 23.01 -42.89
CA ASP A 673 -32.04 23.89 -44.09
C ASP A 673 -31.53 25.30 -43.79
N ALA A 674 -31.11 25.59 -42.54
CA ALA A 674 -30.64 26.90 -42.17
C ALA A 674 -29.12 27.07 -42.41
N ILE A 675 -28.69 28.28 -42.72
CA ILE A 675 -27.27 28.60 -43.02
C ILE A 675 -26.54 29.01 -41.75
N PRO A 676 -25.34 28.51 -41.45
CA PRO A 676 -24.53 29.00 -40.32
C PRO A 676 -24.26 30.51 -40.45
N TYR A 677 -24.28 31.21 -39.29
CA TYR A 677 -24.13 32.67 -39.24
C TYR A 677 -22.88 33.18 -39.96
N TRP A 678 -21.75 32.52 -39.83
CA TRP A 678 -20.49 32.89 -40.49
C TRP A 678 -20.56 32.75 -42.01
N CYS A 679 -21.29 31.75 -42.54
CA CYS A 679 -21.50 31.56 -43.95
C CYS A 679 -22.48 32.59 -44.51
N LEU A 680 -23.50 32.92 -43.77
CA LEU A 680 -24.45 33.96 -44.18
C LEU A 680 -23.73 35.30 -44.39
N GLY A 681 -22.86 35.70 -43.48
CA GLY A 681 -22.04 36.90 -43.59
C GLY A 681 -21.10 36.90 -44.81
N ALA A 682 -20.44 35.75 -45.07
CA ALA A 682 -19.57 35.61 -46.24
C ALA A 682 -20.35 35.64 -47.54
N LEU A 683 -21.50 35.01 -47.62
CA LEU A 683 -22.38 35.03 -48.78
C LEU A 683 -22.99 36.40 -49.01
N GLN A 684 -23.39 37.13 -48.00
CA GLN A 684 -23.89 38.51 -48.10
C GLN A 684 -22.80 39.46 -48.59
N GLU A 685 -21.55 39.34 -48.10
CA GLU A 685 -20.43 40.12 -48.59
C GLU A 685 -20.10 39.83 -50.06
N LEU A 686 -20.17 38.57 -50.46
CA LEU A 686 -19.99 38.12 -51.84
C LEU A 686 -21.08 38.69 -52.74
N ALA A 687 -22.33 38.60 -52.33
CA ALA A 687 -23.48 39.17 -53.06
C ALA A 687 -23.36 40.71 -53.24
N ARG A 688 -22.87 41.42 -52.22
CA ARG A 688 -22.59 42.84 -52.25
C ARG A 688 -21.47 43.23 -53.23
N LYS A 689 -20.44 42.42 -53.33
CA LYS A 689 -19.30 42.68 -54.24
C LYS A 689 -19.59 42.36 -55.67
N SER A 690 -20.60 41.58 -56.02
CA SER A 690 -20.98 41.16 -57.37
C SER A 690 -21.79 42.20 -58.14
N GLY A 691 -22.19 43.31 -57.53
CA GLY A 691 -22.71 44.50 -58.24
C GLY A 691 -23.90 44.24 -59.09
N GLY A 692 -25.04 43.90 -58.58
CA GLY A 692 -26.31 43.97 -59.34
C GLY A 692 -26.93 42.62 -59.80
N VAL A 693 -26.18 41.55 -59.79
CA VAL A 693 -26.72 40.20 -60.04
C VAL A 693 -27.31 39.53 -58.74
N GLY A 694 -27.20 40.23 -57.63
CA GLY A 694 -27.42 39.75 -56.32
C GLY A 694 -28.69 40.18 -55.59
N ASP A 695 -29.58 41.00 -56.18
CA ASP A 695 -30.74 41.49 -55.41
C ASP A 695 -31.69 40.36 -54.99
N GLY A 696 -31.86 39.34 -55.82
CA GLY A 696 -32.63 38.13 -55.48
C GLY A 696 -31.90 37.25 -54.48
N LEU A 697 -30.60 37.05 -54.68
CA LEU A 697 -29.76 36.28 -53.77
C LEU A 697 -29.67 36.95 -52.41
N THR A 698 -29.45 38.27 -52.37
CA THR A 698 -29.40 39.08 -51.14
C THR A 698 -30.70 38.99 -50.37
N GLN A 699 -31.83 39.06 -51.06
CA GLN A 699 -33.15 38.95 -50.46
C GLN A 699 -33.41 37.52 -49.93
N THR A 700 -33.00 36.51 -50.67
CA THR A 700 -33.09 35.10 -50.25
C THR A 700 -32.23 34.84 -49.06
N LEU A 701 -30.98 35.33 -49.05
CA LEU A 701 -30.06 35.17 -47.93
C LEU A 701 -30.56 35.87 -46.64
N ASN A 702 -31.16 37.04 -46.79
CA ASN A 702 -31.70 37.77 -45.64
C ASN A 702 -32.96 37.13 -45.04
N SER A 703 -33.62 36.24 -45.78
CA SER A 703 -34.80 35.47 -45.33
C SER A 703 -34.42 34.13 -44.70
N MET A 704 -33.17 33.69 -44.83
CA MET A 704 -32.75 32.40 -44.33
C MET A 704 -32.49 32.44 -42.82
N GLN A 705 -32.90 31.40 -42.14
CA GLN A 705 -32.62 31.23 -40.74
C GLN A 705 -31.16 30.73 -40.52
N THR A 706 -30.50 31.24 -39.49
CA THR A 706 -29.14 30.84 -39.16
C THR A 706 -29.15 29.66 -38.19
N THR A 707 -28.21 28.73 -38.39
CA THR A 707 -28.00 27.59 -37.48
C THR A 707 -26.69 27.65 -36.75
N PRO A 708 -26.56 26.95 -35.60
CA PRO A 708 -25.27 26.63 -35.05
C PRO A 708 -24.37 25.86 -36.01
N ASP A 709 -23.07 26.04 -35.84
CA ASP A 709 -22.04 25.44 -36.67
C ASP A 709 -22.02 23.91 -36.59
N HIS A 710 -21.96 23.24 -37.75
CA HIS A 710 -21.89 21.77 -37.83
C HIS A 710 -20.63 21.21 -37.19
N ALA A 711 -19.49 21.88 -37.33
CA ALA A 711 -18.23 21.54 -36.63
C ALA A 711 -18.39 21.63 -35.11
N GLY A 712 -19.20 22.59 -34.64
CA GLY A 712 -19.55 22.68 -33.23
C GLY A 712 -20.30 21.46 -32.70
N SER A 713 -21.26 20.93 -33.50
CA SER A 713 -21.98 19.71 -33.13
C SER A 713 -21.05 18.50 -32.98
N ILE A 714 -20.10 18.34 -33.91
CA ILE A 714 -19.07 17.27 -33.84
C ILE A 714 -18.19 17.44 -32.61
N PHE A 715 -17.80 18.67 -32.31
CA PHE A 715 -16.99 18.97 -31.13
C PHE A 715 -17.70 18.59 -29.84
N PHE A 716 -18.96 18.93 -29.67
CA PHE A 716 -19.74 18.57 -28.50
C PHE A 716 -19.95 17.05 -28.36
N VAL A 717 -20.06 16.31 -29.45
CA VAL A 717 -20.07 14.84 -29.44
C VAL A 717 -18.74 14.29 -28.87
N VAL A 718 -17.60 14.87 -29.28
CA VAL A 718 -16.29 14.49 -28.77
C VAL A 718 -16.13 14.86 -27.30
N VAL A 719 -16.54 16.05 -26.90
CA VAL A 719 -16.54 16.48 -25.49
C VAL A 719 -17.42 15.58 -24.64
N ALA A 720 -18.56 15.14 -25.12
CA ALA A 720 -19.41 14.17 -24.43
C ALA A 720 -18.71 12.82 -24.26
N ALA A 721 -17.99 12.33 -25.27
CA ALA A 721 -17.21 11.10 -25.15
C ALA A 721 -16.08 11.22 -24.10
N VAL A 722 -15.40 12.38 -24.07
CA VAL A 722 -14.40 12.68 -23.01
C VAL A 722 -15.05 12.73 -21.64
N TRP A 723 -16.22 13.34 -21.55
CA TRP A 723 -16.98 13.40 -20.29
C TRP A 723 -17.33 12.00 -19.79
N PHE A 724 -17.88 11.13 -20.65
CA PHE A 724 -18.24 9.76 -20.26
C PHE A 724 -17.03 9.01 -19.68
N GLY A 725 -15.90 9.03 -20.39
CA GLY A 725 -14.72 8.33 -19.93
C GLY A 725 -14.22 8.84 -18.58
N THR A 726 -14.05 10.15 -18.43
CA THR A 726 -13.51 10.75 -17.21
C THR A 726 -14.46 10.61 -16.02
N SER A 727 -15.75 10.93 -16.22
CA SER A 727 -16.75 10.90 -15.15
C SER A 727 -17.00 9.48 -14.61
N ASN A 728 -17.07 8.48 -15.49
CA ASN A 728 -17.29 7.08 -15.12
C ASN A 728 -16.12 6.51 -14.31
N ALA A 729 -14.91 7.00 -14.55
CA ALA A 729 -13.69 6.43 -13.96
C ALA A 729 -13.14 7.19 -12.73
N ALA A 730 -13.55 8.45 -12.55
CA ALA A 730 -12.92 9.35 -11.58
C ALA A 730 -12.95 8.87 -10.12
N ARG A 731 -13.91 8.06 -9.72
CA ARG A 731 -14.06 7.54 -8.34
C ARG A 731 -13.65 6.09 -8.16
N GLU A 732 -13.38 5.36 -9.22
CA GLU A 732 -13.31 3.88 -9.20
C GLU A 732 -12.16 3.29 -8.38
N ILE A 733 -11.03 3.96 -8.28
CA ILE A 733 -9.89 3.51 -7.48
C ILE A 733 -9.99 4.04 -6.05
N VAL A 734 -10.32 5.32 -5.89
CA VAL A 734 -10.35 5.96 -4.57
C VAL A 734 -11.47 5.41 -3.68
N SER A 735 -12.64 5.06 -4.24
CA SER A 735 -13.76 4.48 -3.47
C SER A 735 -13.47 3.06 -2.95
N GLU A 736 -12.60 2.32 -3.63
CA GLU A 736 -12.19 0.96 -3.24
C GLU A 736 -10.81 0.91 -2.57
N ARG A 737 -10.24 2.06 -2.18
CA ARG A 737 -8.86 2.13 -1.68
C ARG A 737 -8.61 1.18 -0.51
N ALA A 738 -9.54 1.08 0.43
CA ALA A 738 -9.41 0.18 1.57
C ALA A 738 -9.38 -1.30 1.14
N ILE A 739 -10.26 -1.69 0.21
CA ILE A 739 -10.28 -3.06 -0.35
C ILE A 739 -8.99 -3.34 -1.14
N TYR A 740 -8.58 -2.37 -1.98
CA TYR A 740 -7.34 -2.45 -2.74
C TYR A 740 -6.14 -2.69 -1.82
N MET A 741 -5.97 -1.89 -0.76
CA MET A 741 -4.86 -2.03 0.18
C MET A 741 -4.86 -3.41 0.84
N ARG A 742 -6.02 -3.90 1.32
CA ARG A 742 -6.14 -5.23 1.92
C ARG A 742 -5.77 -6.35 0.94
N GLU A 743 -6.25 -6.29 -0.30
CA GLU A 743 -5.97 -7.31 -1.32
C GLU A 743 -4.53 -7.22 -1.83
N ARG A 744 -3.97 -6.01 -1.90
CA ARG A 744 -2.59 -5.76 -2.31
C ARG A 744 -1.57 -6.37 -1.34
N MET A 745 -1.86 -6.32 -0.04
CA MET A 745 -1.01 -6.95 0.99
C MET A 745 -0.92 -8.48 0.82
N VAL A 746 -1.91 -9.09 0.17
CA VAL A 746 -1.92 -10.54 -0.01
C VAL A 746 -1.35 -10.96 -1.37
N ASN A 747 -1.99 -10.59 -2.48
CA ASN A 747 -1.64 -11.15 -3.80
C ASN A 747 -2.14 -10.34 -5.00
N LEU A 748 -2.68 -9.12 -4.82
CA LEU A 748 -3.27 -8.37 -5.92
C LEU A 748 -2.20 -7.86 -6.90
N GLY A 749 -2.26 -8.28 -8.17
CA GLY A 749 -1.45 -7.75 -9.26
C GLY A 749 -1.93 -6.37 -9.68
N LEU A 750 -1.03 -5.38 -9.74
CA LEU A 750 -1.36 -4.00 -10.10
C LEU A 750 -1.94 -3.90 -11.52
N PHE A 751 -1.30 -4.57 -12.47
CA PHE A 751 -1.76 -4.58 -13.86
C PHE A 751 -3.16 -5.16 -13.97
N ASN A 752 -3.40 -6.34 -13.38
CA ASN A 752 -4.69 -7.01 -13.40
C ASN A 752 -5.80 -6.15 -12.78
N TYR A 753 -5.50 -5.43 -11.69
CA TYR A 753 -6.44 -4.55 -11.03
C TYR A 753 -6.83 -3.35 -11.90
N VAL A 754 -5.86 -2.59 -12.40
CA VAL A 754 -6.11 -1.38 -13.21
C VAL A 754 -6.76 -1.77 -14.53
N PHE A 755 -6.25 -2.82 -15.19
CA PHE A 755 -6.71 -3.20 -16.51
C PHE A 755 -8.11 -3.81 -16.50
N SER A 756 -8.50 -4.55 -15.45
CA SER A 756 -9.88 -5.07 -15.29
C SER A 756 -10.91 -3.94 -15.18
N LYS A 757 -10.61 -2.88 -14.43
CA LYS A 757 -11.46 -1.69 -14.33
C LYS A 757 -11.49 -0.91 -15.64
N PHE A 758 -10.32 -0.67 -16.23
CA PHE A 758 -10.18 0.03 -17.48
C PHE A 758 -10.99 -0.65 -18.60
N LEU A 759 -10.88 -1.97 -18.75
CA LEU A 759 -11.57 -2.71 -19.81
C LEU A 759 -13.09 -2.65 -19.64
N LEU A 760 -13.60 -2.85 -18.42
CA LEU A 760 -15.04 -2.81 -18.17
C LEU A 760 -15.62 -1.40 -18.41
N LEU A 761 -14.98 -0.35 -17.91
CA LEU A 761 -15.42 1.02 -18.12
C LEU A 761 -15.35 1.42 -19.59
N SER A 762 -14.32 0.95 -20.30
CA SER A 762 -14.20 1.14 -21.75
C SER A 762 -15.35 0.49 -22.50
N LEU A 763 -15.79 -0.71 -22.11
CA LEU A 763 -16.94 -1.38 -22.70
C LEU A 763 -18.23 -0.56 -22.52
N PHE A 764 -18.45 0.02 -21.35
CA PHE A 764 -19.57 0.94 -21.14
C PHE A 764 -19.45 2.19 -22.00
N CYS A 765 -18.26 2.75 -22.16
CA CYS A 765 -18.04 3.90 -23.03
C CYS A 765 -18.29 3.58 -24.51
N VAL A 766 -17.97 2.36 -24.98
CA VAL A 766 -18.34 1.91 -26.35
C VAL A 766 -19.85 2.00 -26.55
N VAL A 767 -20.62 1.49 -25.60
CA VAL A 767 -22.10 1.52 -25.67
C VAL A 767 -22.60 2.96 -25.64
N GLN A 768 -22.07 3.80 -24.74
CA GLN A 768 -22.46 5.21 -24.65
C GLN A 768 -22.12 5.99 -25.93
N CYS A 769 -20.91 5.81 -26.48
CA CYS A 769 -20.52 6.44 -27.74
C CYS A 769 -21.37 5.95 -28.91
N ALA A 770 -21.71 4.67 -28.98
CA ALA A 770 -22.58 4.12 -30.01
C ALA A 770 -23.98 4.75 -29.97
N VAL A 771 -24.58 4.82 -28.77
CA VAL A 771 -25.91 5.44 -28.58
C VAL A 771 -25.87 6.94 -28.93
N LEU A 772 -24.88 7.67 -28.39
CA LEU A 772 -24.70 9.09 -28.64
C LEU A 772 -24.56 9.37 -30.14
N LEU A 773 -23.62 8.68 -30.80
CA LEU A 773 -23.35 8.89 -32.22
C LEU A 773 -24.53 8.49 -33.09
N THR A 774 -25.24 7.40 -32.76
CA THR A 774 -26.43 6.99 -33.49
C THR A 774 -27.49 8.09 -33.49
N ILE A 775 -27.78 8.65 -32.31
CA ILE A 775 -28.79 9.74 -32.22
C ILE A 775 -28.33 10.93 -33.03
N VAL A 776 -27.09 11.39 -32.85
CA VAL A 776 -26.59 12.63 -33.49
C VAL A 776 -26.37 12.45 -34.99
N PHE A 777 -25.76 11.31 -35.42
CA PHE A 777 -25.46 11.03 -36.82
C PHE A 777 -26.72 11.06 -37.70
N PHE A 778 -27.79 10.38 -37.23
CA PHE A 778 -29.03 10.32 -38.00
C PHE A 778 -29.89 11.58 -37.84
N SER A 779 -29.85 12.27 -36.69
CA SER A 779 -30.62 13.49 -36.48
C SER A 779 -30.05 14.68 -37.23
N LEU A 780 -28.72 14.80 -37.30
CA LEU A 780 -28.04 15.91 -37.95
C LEU A 780 -27.67 15.63 -39.40
N GLY A 781 -27.78 14.37 -39.86
CA GLY A 781 -27.49 13.98 -41.24
C GLY A 781 -26.02 14.05 -41.55
N TYR A 782 -25.14 13.48 -40.73
CA TYR A 782 -23.71 13.39 -41.03
C TYR A 782 -23.45 12.57 -42.30
N SER A 783 -22.40 12.94 -43.03
CA SER A 783 -22.10 12.43 -44.35
C SER A 783 -21.37 11.06 -44.32
N GLY A 784 -21.42 10.33 -45.46
CA GLY A 784 -20.61 9.13 -45.70
C GLY A 784 -21.19 7.80 -45.23
N GLY A 785 -22.42 7.77 -44.76
CA GLY A 785 -23.16 6.54 -44.47
C GLY A 785 -22.51 5.67 -43.40
N ILE A 786 -22.73 4.34 -43.45
CA ILE A 786 -22.34 3.39 -42.41
C ILE A 786 -20.83 3.27 -42.19
N VAL A 787 -20.04 3.51 -43.24
CA VAL A 787 -18.56 3.43 -43.14
C VAL A 787 -18.02 4.62 -42.34
N ALA A 788 -18.48 5.84 -42.64
CA ALA A 788 -18.12 7.03 -41.90
C ALA A 788 -18.58 6.93 -40.43
N PHE A 789 -19.80 6.43 -40.21
CA PHE A 789 -20.32 6.12 -38.89
C PHE A 789 -19.37 5.18 -38.11
N GLY A 790 -18.93 4.08 -38.71
CA GLY A 790 -18.04 3.10 -38.08
C GLY A 790 -16.69 3.69 -37.70
N ILE A 791 -16.08 4.50 -38.59
CA ILE A 791 -14.77 5.13 -38.33
C ILE A 791 -14.90 6.22 -37.24
N SER A 792 -15.96 7.02 -37.30
CA SER A 792 -16.26 8.04 -36.29
C SER A 792 -16.52 7.40 -34.91
N LEU A 793 -17.28 6.30 -34.87
CA LEU A 793 -17.50 5.53 -33.64
C LEU A 793 -16.19 4.99 -33.06
N ALA A 794 -15.32 4.43 -33.89
CA ALA A 794 -14.02 3.94 -33.45
C ALA A 794 -13.17 5.08 -32.86
N THR A 795 -13.13 6.24 -33.52
CA THR A 795 -12.39 7.42 -33.04
C THR A 795 -12.96 7.94 -31.71
N LEU A 796 -14.27 8.06 -31.59
CA LEU A 796 -14.94 8.48 -30.36
C LEU A 796 -14.70 7.48 -29.23
N THR A 797 -14.75 6.20 -29.52
CA THR A 797 -14.49 5.14 -28.55
C THR A 797 -13.06 5.23 -28.00
N VAL A 798 -12.04 5.37 -28.87
CA VAL A 798 -10.66 5.51 -28.43
C VAL A 798 -10.47 6.81 -27.63
N THR A 799 -11.15 7.89 -27.99
CA THR A 799 -11.15 9.15 -27.23
C THR A 799 -11.74 8.95 -25.83
N ALA A 800 -12.87 8.25 -25.73
CA ALA A 800 -13.50 7.92 -24.46
C ALA A 800 -12.63 6.99 -23.62
N MET A 801 -11.99 5.99 -24.22
CA MET A 801 -11.05 5.08 -23.53
C MET A 801 -9.83 5.82 -22.97
N ASN A 802 -9.27 6.77 -23.73
CA ASN A 802 -8.22 7.64 -23.23
C ASN A 802 -8.70 8.43 -22.01
N SER A 803 -9.92 8.93 -22.06
CA SER A 803 -10.54 9.69 -20.98
C SER A 803 -10.88 8.82 -19.77
N VAL A 804 -11.18 7.52 -19.95
CA VAL A 804 -11.24 6.54 -18.84
C VAL A 804 -9.88 6.44 -18.15
N ALA A 805 -8.79 6.35 -18.91
CA ALA A 805 -7.44 6.32 -18.30
C ALA A 805 -7.15 7.60 -17.50
N ILE A 806 -7.53 8.78 -18.02
CA ILE A 806 -7.40 10.05 -17.29
C ILE A 806 -8.24 10.03 -16.00
N GLY A 807 -9.50 9.58 -16.05
CA GLY A 807 -10.36 9.45 -14.88
C GLY A 807 -9.77 8.50 -13.82
N LEU A 808 -9.25 7.33 -14.22
CA LEU A 808 -8.55 6.42 -13.33
C LEU A 808 -7.29 7.07 -12.73
N PHE A 809 -6.55 7.84 -13.53
CA PHE A 809 -5.37 8.58 -13.04
C PHE A 809 -5.77 9.59 -11.96
N LEU A 810 -6.79 10.40 -12.19
CA LEU A 810 -7.32 11.33 -11.18
C LEU A 810 -7.71 10.59 -9.90
N SER A 811 -8.38 9.44 -10.04
CA SER A 811 -8.76 8.59 -8.92
C SER A 811 -7.57 8.08 -8.10
N THR A 812 -6.38 7.93 -8.73
CA THR A 812 -5.16 7.52 -8.01
C THR A 812 -4.51 8.65 -7.25
N LEU A 813 -4.69 9.91 -7.67
CA LEU A 813 -4.01 11.05 -7.07
C LEU A 813 -4.62 11.50 -5.74
N VAL A 814 -5.92 11.30 -5.57
CA VAL A 814 -6.69 11.84 -4.45
C VAL A 814 -6.90 10.84 -3.32
N GLY A 815 -7.25 11.37 -2.15
CA GLY A 815 -7.54 10.57 -0.95
C GLY A 815 -9.02 10.29 -0.70
N SER A 816 -9.94 11.03 -1.35
CA SER A 816 -11.38 10.88 -1.16
C SER A 816 -12.15 10.94 -2.47
N GLY A 817 -13.33 10.33 -2.51
CA GLY A 817 -14.21 10.38 -3.68
C GLY A 817 -14.71 11.79 -4.00
N GLU A 818 -14.89 12.63 -2.99
CA GLU A 818 -15.30 14.04 -3.13
C GLU A 818 -14.21 14.85 -3.83
N ALA A 819 -12.95 14.68 -3.43
CA ALA A 819 -11.81 15.32 -4.08
C ALA A 819 -11.68 14.87 -5.56
N ALA A 820 -11.96 13.60 -5.87
CA ALA A 820 -11.97 13.10 -7.24
C ALA A 820 -13.02 13.82 -8.10
N MET A 821 -14.21 14.00 -7.55
CA MET A 821 -15.29 14.72 -8.24
C MET A 821 -14.99 16.20 -8.44
N ALA A 822 -14.34 16.86 -7.50
CA ALA A 822 -13.92 18.25 -7.62
C ALA A 822 -12.81 18.43 -8.67
N LEU A 823 -11.91 17.46 -8.85
CA LEU A 823 -10.86 17.50 -9.88
C LEU A 823 -11.38 17.18 -11.28
N THR A 824 -12.52 16.49 -11.41
CA THR A 824 -13.05 16.10 -12.71
C THR A 824 -13.35 17.30 -13.62
N PRO A 825 -14.07 18.36 -13.19
CA PRO A 825 -14.25 19.57 -14.00
C PRO A 825 -12.93 20.26 -14.35
N ILE A 826 -11.97 20.30 -13.43
CA ILE A 826 -10.65 20.89 -13.64
C ILE A 826 -9.88 20.17 -14.76
N ALA A 827 -10.03 18.86 -14.87
CA ALA A 827 -9.43 18.09 -15.96
C ALA A 827 -10.21 18.24 -17.29
N LEU A 828 -11.52 18.52 -17.24
CA LEU A 828 -12.38 18.63 -18.42
C LEU A 828 -12.36 20.03 -19.07
N ILE A 829 -12.26 21.11 -18.28
CA ILE A 829 -12.21 22.48 -18.81
C ILE A 829 -11.08 22.67 -19.83
N PRO A 830 -9.83 22.24 -19.59
CA PRO A 830 -8.80 22.29 -20.61
C PRO A 830 -9.12 21.52 -21.88
N GLN A 831 -9.83 20.38 -21.76
CA GLN A 831 -10.28 19.60 -22.92
C GLN A 831 -11.25 20.38 -23.82
N VAL A 832 -12.14 21.16 -23.21
CA VAL A 832 -13.10 21.99 -23.93
C VAL A 832 -12.40 23.20 -24.54
N VAL A 833 -11.59 23.92 -23.74
CA VAL A 833 -10.94 25.17 -24.18
C VAL A 833 -9.85 24.91 -25.23
N LEU A 834 -9.01 23.89 -25.00
CA LEU A 834 -7.87 23.56 -25.86
C LEU A 834 -8.18 22.42 -26.85
N GLY A 835 -9.43 22.00 -26.93
CA GLY A 835 -9.89 20.93 -27.81
C GLY A 835 -9.90 21.26 -29.31
N GLY A 836 -9.56 22.48 -29.66
CA GLY A 836 -9.38 22.92 -31.07
C GLY A 836 -10.55 23.62 -31.68
N LEU A 837 -11.76 23.66 -31.10
CA LEU A 837 -12.87 24.46 -31.59
C LEU A 837 -12.80 25.92 -31.10
N MET A 838 -12.62 26.12 -29.78
CA MET A 838 -12.64 27.45 -29.19
C MET A 838 -11.39 28.28 -29.49
N VAL A 839 -10.24 27.62 -29.50
CA VAL A 839 -8.92 28.25 -29.75
C VAL A 839 -8.22 27.52 -30.90
N PRO A 840 -8.11 28.13 -32.10
CA PRO A 840 -7.29 27.58 -33.18
C PRO A 840 -5.81 27.53 -32.81
N MET A 841 -5.11 26.44 -33.15
CA MET A 841 -3.68 26.29 -32.88
C MET A 841 -2.77 27.34 -33.49
N THR A 842 -3.20 27.96 -34.56
CA THR A 842 -2.47 29.03 -35.28
C THR A 842 -2.40 30.33 -34.50
N THR A 843 -3.27 30.55 -33.52
CA THR A 843 -3.41 31.83 -32.82
C THR A 843 -2.26 32.08 -31.81
N ASN A 844 -1.69 31.07 -31.20
CA ASN A 844 -0.64 31.25 -30.18
C ASN A 844 0.30 30.03 -30.12
N SER A 845 1.57 30.21 -30.44
CA SER A 845 2.58 29.14 -30.43
C SER A 845 2.80 28.51 -29.05
N LEU A 846 2.58 29.27 -28.00
CA LEU A 846 2.76 28.82 -26.60
C LEU A 846 1.69 27.79 -26.19
N LEU A 847 0.51 27.84 -26.80
CA LEU A 847 -0.60 26.91 -26.53
C LEU A 847 -0.53 25.63 -27.36
N GLN A 848 0.32 25.55 -28.38
CA GLN A 848 0.40 24.39 -29.28
C GLN A 848 0.74 23.11 -28.52
N ILE A 849 1.72 23.14 -27.60
CA ILE A 849 2.12 21.94 -26.82
C ILE A 849 1.00 21.47 -25.89
N PRO A 850 0.39 22.32 -25.04
CA PRO A 850 -0.78 21.93 -24.26
C PRO A 850 -1.93 21.36 -25.11
N MET A 851 -2.24 21.97 -26.26
CA MET A 851 -3.31 21.49 -27.16
C MET A 851 -3.02 20.09 -27.71
N LEU A 852 -1.77 19.79 -28.06
CA LEU A 852 -1.36 18.46 -28.54
C LEU A 852 -1.51 17.37 -27.46
N LEU A 853 -1.50 17.74 -26.19
CA LEU A 853 -1.71 16.83 -25.07
C LEU A 853 -3.18 16.58 -24.75
N MET A 854 -4.12 17.27 -25.42
CA MET A 854 -5.56 17.13 -25.15
C MET A 854 -6.19 16.04 -26.02
N PRO A 855 -6.72 14.94 -25.43
CA PRO A 855 -7.49 13.93 -26.17
C PRO A 855 -8.64 14.48 -27.00
N ALA A 856 -9.37 15.46 -26.47
CA ALA A 856 -10.49 16.08 -27.17
C ALA A 856 -10.08 16.66 -28.53
N ARG A 857 -8.89 17.26 -28.65
CA ARG A 857 -8.34 17.80 -29.88
C ARG A 857 -8.15 16.72 -30.96
N TRP A 858 -7.57 15.60 -30.57
CA TRP A 858 -7.34 14.50 -31.51
C TRP A 858 -8.64 13.77 -31.87
N GLY A 859 -9.56 13.61 -30.92
CA GLY A 859 -10.90 13.11 -31.19
C GLY A 859 -11.66 14.00 -32.17
N PHE A 860 -11.62 15.32 -31.97
CA PHE A 860 -12.26 16.28 -32.84
C PHE A 860 -11.63 16.26 -34.23
N GLN A 861 -10.31 16.33 -34.36
CA GLN A 861 -9.63 16.22 -35.63
C GLN A 861 -10.02 14.93 -36.38
N GLY A 862 -10.07 13.79 -35.66
CA GLY A 862 -10.38 12.50 -36.28
C GLY A 862 -11.80 12.41 -36.85
N VAL A 863 -12.80 12.89 -36.12
CA VAL A 863 -14.21 12.85 -36.55
C VAL A 863 -14.46 13.89 -37.67
N VAL A 864 -13.92 15.11 -37.53
CA VAL A 864 -14.03 16.14 -38.57
C VAL A 864 -13.33 15.76 -39.86
N ALA A 865 -12.11 15.16 -39.75
CA ALA A 865 -11.39 14.68 -40.93
C ALA A 865 -12.17 13.58 -41.68
N GLN A 866 -12.86 12.69 -40.92
CA GLN A 866 -13.69 11.66 -41.50
C GLN A 866 -14.93 12.25 -42.20
N GLU A 867 -15.59 13.21 -41.57
CA GLU A 867 -16.73 13.93 -42.18
C GLU A 867 -16.31 14.66 -43.44
N ARG A 868 -15.15 15.35 -43.41
CA ARG A 868 -14.57 16.00 -44.59
C ARG A 868 -14.35 15.04 -45.75
N LEU A 869 -13.74 13.87 -45.47
CA LEU A 869 -13.49 12.86 -46.51
C LEU A 869 -14.80 12.33 -47.09
N ALA A 870 -15.83 12.16 -46.26
CA ALA A 870 -17.12 11.72 -46.68
C ALA A 870 -17.81 12.74 -47.59
N ILE A 871 -17.74 14.02 -47.25
CA ILE A 871 -18.28 15.13 -48.07
C ILE A 871 -17.52 15.24 -49.39
N LEU A 872 -16.20 15.15 -49.40
CA LEU A 872 -15.39 15.26 -50.63
C LEU A 872 -15.59 14.08 -51.58
N ASN A 873 -15.91 12.89 -51.08
CA ASN A 873 -16.20 11.71 -51.89
C ASN A 873 -17.60 11.77 -52.53
N ASP A 874 -18.51 12.63 -52.01
CA ASP A 874 -19.79 12.86 -52.59
C ASP A 874 -19.64 13.95 -53.65
N ALA A 875 -19.38 13.55 -54.90
CA ALA A 875 -18.97 14.41 -56.03
C ALA A 875 -19.90 15.59 -56.37
N ALA A 876 -21.06 15.66 -55.71
CA ALA A 876 -22.02 16.77 -55.91
C ALA A 876 -21.63 18.08 -55.18
N TRP A 877 -20.57 18.07 -54.31
CA TRP A 877 -20.34 19.12 -53.34
C TRP A 877 -19.04 19.94 -53.46
N VAL A 878 -18.22 19.71 -54.48
CA VAL A 878 -16.94 20.47 -54.63
C VAL A 878 -17.24 21.87 -55.20
N ILE A 879 -17.61 22.80 -54.34
CA ILE A 879 -17.61 24.22 -54.62
C ILE A 879 -16.27 24.79 -54.17
N ASP A 880 -15.48 25.35 -55.11
CA ASP A 880 -14.27 26.10 -54.75
C ASP A 880 -14.70 27.42 -54.08
N ILE A 881 -14.69 27.44 -52.75
CA ILE A 881 -15.08 28.59 -51.92
C ILE A 881 -14.18 29.81 -52.21
N LYS A 882 -12.97 29.61 -52.75
CA LYS A 882 -12.08 30.74 -53.13
C LYS A 882 -12.50 31.47 -54.40
N LYS A 883 -13.21 30.81 -55.26
CA LYS A 883 -13.77 31.41 -56.51
C LYS A 883 -15.15 30.82 -56.79
N PRO A 884 -16.16 31.12 -55.94
CA PRO A 884 -17.49 30.59 -56.18
C PRO A 884 -18.08 31.21 -57.48
N ASP A 885 -18.56 30.36 -58.37
CA ASP A 885 -19.44 30.79 -59.41
C ASP A 885 -20.81 31.09 -58.77
N LEU A 886 -21.16 32.40 -58.76
CA LEU A 886 -22.36 32.90 -58.13
C LEU A 886 -23.64 32.28 -58.70
N THR A 887 -23.67 31.97 -59.97
CA THR A 887 -24.81 31.31 -60.59
C THR A 887 -24.97 29.87 -60.15
N SER A 888 -23.87 29.17 -59.89
CA SER A 888 -23.87 27.82 -59.34
C SER A 888 -24.32 27.85 -57.90
N VAL A 889 -23.84 28.79 -57.07
CA VAL A 889 -24.25 28.95 -55.67
C VAL A 889 -25.73 29.25 -55.55
N GLU A 890 -26.25 30.15 -56.36
CA GLU A 890 -27.68 30.50 -56.40
C GLU A 890 -28.57 29.32 -56.82
N ASN A 891 -28.16 28.56 -57.83
CA ASN A 891 -28.84 27.34 -58.26
C ASN A 891 -28.81 26.24 -57.15
N PHE A 892 -27.71 26.08 -56.41
CA PHE A 892 -27.62 25.13 -55.32
C PHE A 892 -28.47 25.52 -54.11
N ILE A 893 -28.50 26.83 -53.78
CA ILE A 893 -29.34 27.35 -52.69
C ILE A 893 -30.81 27.17 -53.05
N THR A 894 -31.17 27.55 -54.27
CA THR A 894 -32.57 27.47 -54.78
C THR A 894 -33.06 26.02 -54.88
N ALA A 895 -32.18 25.09 -55.21
CA ALA A 895 -32.45 23.66 -55.20
C ALA A 895 -32.45 23.02 -53.79
N GLY A 896 -32.20 23.77 -52.70
CA GLY A 896 -32.11 23.24 -51.34
C GLY A 896 -30.94 22.28 -51.12
N LYS A 897 -29.95 22.30 -51.98
CA LYS A 897 -28.81 21.36 -51.97
C LYS A 897 -27.53 21.95 -51.38
N PHE A 898 -27.46 23.25 -51.16
CA PHE A 898 -26.26 23.89 -50.60
C PHE A 898 -26.33 23.93 -49.08
N ARG A 899 -25.37 23.26 -48.45
CA ARG A 899 -25.18 23.27 -47.01
C ARG A 899 -23.82 23.92 -46.68
N CYS A 900 -23.88 25.14 -46.20
CA CYS A 900 -22.70 25.95 -45.91
C CYS A 900 -21.79 25.32 -44.85
N ALA A 901 -22.38 24.64 -43.85
CA ALA A 901 -21.63 23.96 -42.83
C ALA A 901 -20.76 22.82 -43.36
N GLU A 902 -21.27 22.09 -44.34
CA GLU A 902 -20.53 21.03 -45.03
C GLU A 902 -19.44 21.61 -45.93
N ALA A 903 -19.72 22.69 -46.65
CA ALA A 903 -18.73 23.38 -47.44
C ALA A 903 -17.56 23.95 -46.61
N GLN A 904 -17.84 24.42 -45.41
CA GLN A 904 -16.79 24.84 -44.45
C GLN A 904 -15.88 23.69 -44.08
N ILE A 905 -16.42 22.56 -43.64
CA ILE A 905 -15.63 21.38 -43.26
C ILE A 905 -14.82 20.84 -44.43
N ALA A 906 -15.40 20.89 -45.66
CA ALA A 906 -14.73 20.44 -46.88
C ALA A 906 -13.55 21.32 -47.27
N SER A 907 -13.52 22.59 -46.87
CA SER A 907 -12.46 23.51 -47.27
C SER A 907 -11.11 23.16 -46.60
N SER A 908 -10.02 23.28 -47.43
CA SER A 908 -8.64 23.10 -46.89
C SER A 908 -8.27 24.22 -45.92
N ASP A 909 -8.82 25.41 -46.11
CA ASP A 909 -8.55 26.57 -45.26
C ASP A 909 -9.12 26.39 -43.86
N PHE A 910 -10.29 25.72 -43.73
CA PHE A 910 -10.83 25.36 -42.41
C PHE A 910 -9.86 24.51 -41.60
N MET A 911 -9.38 23.41 -42.18
CA MET A 911 -8.46 22.49 -41.47
C MET A 911 -7.13 23.18 -41.14
N GLY A 912 -6.60 24.02 -42.03
CA GLY A 912 -5.39 24.80 -41.81
C GLY A 912 -5.57 25.91 -40.77
N ALA A 913 -6.69 26.64 -40.77
CA ALA A 913 -7.00 27.68 -39.80
C ALA A 913 -7.10 27.13 -38.36
N TRP A 914 -7.59 25.91 -38.19
CA TRP A 914 -7.67 25.23 -36.92
C TRP A 914 -6.35 24.58 -36.49
N GLY A 915 -5.34 24.59 -37.38
CA GLY A 915 -4.02 24.02 -37.11
C GLY A 915 -4.02 22.49 -37.11
N PHE A 916 -4.94 21.87 -37.79
CA PHE A 916 -4.93 20.43 -37.98
C PHE A 916 -3.86 20.04 -38.97
N THR A 917 -2.91 19.22 -38.57
CA THR A 917 -1.84 18.69 -39.43
C THR A 917 -2.16 17.25 -39.80
N ASN A 918 -1.73 16.84 -41.00
CA ASN A 918 -1.94 15.47 -41.51
C ASN A 918 -3.39 14.98 -41.46
N TYR A 919 -4.35 15.89 -41.68
CA TYR A 919 -5.78 15.58 -41.62
C TYR A 919 -6.26 14.65 -42.74
N ASN A 920 -5.44 14.42 -43.75
CA ASN A 920 -5.71 13.45 -44.83
C ASN A 920 -5.40 12.00 -44.38
N VAL A 921 -4.87 11.81 -43.16
CA VAL A 921 -4.51 10.51 -42.59
C VAL A 921 -5.49 10.16 -41.47
N PRO A 922 -6.62 9.51 -41.74
CA PRO A 922 -7.71 9.31 -40.79
C PRO A 922 -7.32 8.38 -39.62
N TRP A 923 -6.32 7.54 -39.77
CA TRP A 923 -5.84 6.63 -38.73
C TRP A 923 -4.87 7.31 -37.71
N LEU A 924 -4.33 8.47 -38.01
CA LEU A 924 -3.37 9.17 -37.17
C LEU A 924 -3.95 9.58 -35.79
N PRO A 925 -5.12 10.22 -35.68
CA PRO A 925 -5.71 10.59 -34.40
C PRO A 925 -5.98 9.39 -33.49
N PRO A 926 -6.60 8.28 -33.91
CA PRO A 926 -6.77 7.09 -33.07
C PRO A 926 -5.46 6.50 -32.57
N VAL A 927 -4.39 6.51 -33.40
CA VAL A 927 -3.07 6.01 -32.99
C VAL A 927 -2.47 6.89 -31.89
N ILE A 928 -2.50 8.21 -32.04
CA ILE A 928 -1.98 9.13 -31.02
C ILE A 928 -2.78 8.98 -29.74
N LEU A 929 -4.10 8.92 -29.80
CA LEU A 929 -4.97 8.68 -28.65
C LEU A 929 -4.62 7.35 -27.95
N GLY A 930 -4.35 6.29 -28.73
CA GLY A 930 -3.90 5.00 -28.19
C GLY A 930 -2.57 5.10 -27.44
N VAL A 931 -1.60 5.82 -28.00
CA VAL A 931 -0.30 6.06 -27.34
C VAL A 931 -0.48 6.86 -26.04
N MET A 932 -1.26 7.94 -26.07
CA MET A 932 -1.56 8.74 -24.88
C MET A 932 -2.23 7.90 -23.78
N MET A 933 -3.17 7.06 -24.15
CA MET A 933 -3.85 6.12 -23.25
C MET A 933 -2.87 5.15 -22.59
N LEU A 934 -1.98 4.53 -23.37
CA LEU A 934 -0.98 3.60 -22.84
C LEU A 934 0.01 4.29 -21.88
N VAL A 935 0.44 5.50 -22.23
CA VAL A 935 1.31 6.31 -21.35
C VAL A 935 0.58 6.62 -20.03
N THR A 936 -0.67 7.03 -20.10
CA THR A 936 -1.47 7.33 -18.89
C THR A 936 -1.65 6.09 -18.01
N LEU A 937 -1.97 4.93 -18.59
CA LEU A 937 -2.07 3.66 -17.86
C LEU A 937 -0.74 3.28 -17.21
N MET A 938 0.38 3.47 -17.91
CA MET A 938 1.71 3.23 -17.34
C MET A 938 2.00 4.14 -16.14
N VAL A 939 1.65 5.42 -16.24
CA VAL A 939 1.80 6.37 -15.13
C VAL A 939 0.95 5.96 -13.92
N ILE A 940 -0.30 5.49 -14.14
CA ILE A 940 -1.15 4.96 -13.07
C ILE A 940 -0.44 3.83 -12.32
N LEU A 941 0.13 2.86 -13.04
CA LEU A 941 0.85 1.73 -12.42
C LEU A 941 2.06 2.20 -11.61
N ILE A 942 2.82 3.18 -12.11
CA ILE A 942 3.97 3.77 -11.40
C ILE A 942 3.52 4.48 -10.12
N VAL A 943 2.46 5.28 -10.20
CA VAL A 943 1.93 6.02 -9.04
C VAL A 943 1.40 5.06 -7.97
N LEU A 944 0.63 4.04 -8.35
CA LEU A 944 0.16 3.03 -7.42
C LEU A 944 1.33 2.26 -6.77
N LYS A 945 2.33 1.84 -7.57
CA LYS A 945 3.51 1.15 -7.04
C LYS A 945 4.30 2.01 -6.04
N ARG A 946 4.42 3.31 -6.28
CA ARG A 946 5.06 4.22 -5.31
C ARG A 946 4.24 4.39 -4.03
N ARG A 947 2.93 4.40 -4.14
CA ARG A 947 2.03 4.47 -2.97
C ARG A 947 1.98 3.19 -2.15
N ASP A 948 2.25 2.04 -2.74
CA ASP A 948 2.38 0.77 -2.02
C ASP A 948 3.67 0.73 -1.15
N ALA A 949 4.66 1.57 -1.47
CA ALA A 949 5.95 1.63 -0.77
C ALA A 949 5.97 2.61 0.41
N ILE A 950 4.87 3.37 0.62
CA ILE A 950 4.70 4.32 1.73
C ILE A 950 3.65 3.78 2.71
#